data_43f5dc128ec31d5d09461f02da98d459
#
_entry.id   43f5dc128ec31d5d09461f02da98d459
#
_cell.length_a   1.000
_cell.length_b   1.000
_cell.length_c   1.000
_cell.angle_alpha   90.00
_cell.angle_beta   90.00
_cell.angle_gamma   90.00
#
_symmetry.space_group_name_H-M   'P 1'
#
loop_
_entity.id
_entity.type
_entity.pdbx_description
1 polymer ?
#
loop_
_entity_poly.entity_id
_entity_poly.type
_entity_poly.pdbx_seq_one_letter_code
_entity_poly.pdbx_strand_id
1 'polypeptide(L)'
;MKLEGGKLTYDIPQLMKDKTATNAFEIIKDLPGLIERNDNLELVGASRLNIILNGQLTTMSADQLIQLLKTMPASRVEKAEVMYNAPAKYNVKGALLNVVLSKNESETPSWQGETGVDYTQYRHAGGDAHVNLLYTNKSFSLDFLLNGNKRRDVMGEDMLARHTLNSGMTEISQHNRALVHVNRGTVRLGMDYTFANEDKLSLAYYLKGDKVLSDRDAFTSYLDLSKPENKSESTSLVRDDGHSAIHNIRLQYDGHAGISAGADFTRYHSPSVLDYHDTNTNGSRTDMINNTRQDVSRWSVFLNKTHSFASGWGLNYGVHGGYASSKNYSEYLYEQGAGYEMDEEALEDNTQKEYIADIFAEVSKSFGERFSATVGLKGEYFKSDYTSSRENMNLWNEGALFPTVSLSYTFSPRHILQFDISSDKTYPGYWQVSPQVTPLNSYSEVAGNPLLKPYRTYEGQMVYIFRQKYMLVAFCEYTPDYFAQLPYQSDTELKTVFRFENMDYSLETGLAVIIPFNVGRFWNSRITLRGWRMQEKNDNFHGISYNREAYLGLAHMSNTFNLCDKPNLKMTIDGQYVTPGAIQGIYDLGSMYEISAGLKWTFLNDRASLTLKGDDIFASSIPRTIKINQGNQWSRMRKLNDERCLKLSFVWKFGGYKEKEHDSIDTSRFGK
;
A
#
# COMPACT_ATOMS: atom_id res chain seq x y z
N MET A 1 14.71 -16.61 18.71
CA MET A 1 13.27 -16.56 18.34
C MET A 1 12.49 -17.41 19.33
N LYS A 2 11.36 -16.92 19.80
CA LYS A 2 10.41 -17.65 20.65
C LYS A 2 9.02 -17.54 20.00
N LEU A 3 8.15 -18.50 20.27
CA LEU A 3 6.76 -18.47 19.86
C LEU A 3 5.90 -18.33 21.11
N GLU A 4 5.19 -17.20 21.22
CA GLU A 4 4.38 -16.89 22.41
C GLU A 4 3.01 -16.36 21.94
N GLY A 5 1.91 -17.08 22.26
CA GLY A 5 0.55 -16.62 21.95
C GLY A 5 0.27 -16.34 20.45
N GLY A 6 0.81 -17.16 19.53
CA GLY A 6 0.66 -16.94 18.07
C GLY A 6 1.62 -15.89 17.47
N LYS A 7 2.53 -15.35 18.27
CA LYS A 7 3.52 -14.35 17.88
C LYS A 7 4.90 -14.99 17.74
N LEU A 8 5.55 -14.76 16.61
CA LEU A 8 6.95 -15.09 16.41
C LEU A 8 7.80 -13.95 16.96
N THR A 9 8.35 -14.12 18.17
CA THR A 9 9.14 -13.11 18.83
C THR A 9 10.63 -13.33 18.57
N TYR A 10 11.28 -12.34 18.00
CA TYR A 10 12.71 -12.31 17.71
C TYR A 10 13.44 -11.38 18.69
N ASP A 11 14.44 -11.91 19.39
CA ASP A 11 15.37 -11.13 20.23
C ASP A 11 16.38 -10.43 19.31
N ILE A 12 16.28 -9.14 19.17
CA ILE A 12 17.09 -8.36 18.23
C ILE A 12 18.53 -8.19 18.69
N PRO A 13 18.83 -7.90 19.97
CA PRO A 13 20.21 -7.89 20.49
C PRO A 13 20.95 -9.22 20.22
N GLN A 14 20.28 -10.36 20.33
CA GLN A 14 20.89 -11.64 20.03
C GLN A 14 21.16 -11.82 18.53
N LEU A 15 20.24 -11.39 17.67
CA LEU A 15 20.42 -11.42 16.20
C LEU A 15 21.52 -10.47 15.73
N MET A 16 21.73 -9.35 16.42
CA MET A 16 22.76 -8.38 16.09
C MET A 16 24.18 -8.86 16.36
N LYS A 17 24.38 -9.86 17.24
CA LYS A 17 25.74 -10.37 17.54
C LYS A 17 26.45 -10.90 16.32
N ASP A 18 25.68 -11.47 15.37
CA ASP A 18 26.19 -12.10 14.16
C ASP A 18 25.97 -11.24 12.91
N LYS A 19 25.40 -10.03 13.04
CA LYS A 19 25.03 -9.14 11.92
C LYS A 19 25.55 -7.73 12.11
N THR A 20 25.90 -7.09 11.01
CA THR A 20 26.39 -5.72 10.98
C THR A 20 25.30 -4.71 10.60
N ALA A 21 24.06 -4.94 11.07
CA ALA A 21 22.97 -3.99 10.85
C ALA A 21 23.23 -2.66 11.56
N THR A 22 23.13 -1.55 10.84
CA THR A 22 23.34 -0.21 11.40
C THR A 22 22.06 0.43 11.88
N ASN A 23 20.92 0.05 11.30
CA ASN A 23 19.61 0.60 11.65
C ASN A 23 18.57 -0.52 11.85
N ALA A 24 17.43 -0.13 12.45
CA ALA A 24 16.36 -1.05 12.76
C ALA A 24 15.77 -1.72 11.50
N PHE A 25 15.68 -1.01 10.40
CA PHE A 25 15.16 -1.59 9.14
C PHE A 25 16.07 -2.71 8.61
N GLU A 26 17.39 -2.51 8.64
CA GLU A 26 18.37 -3.51 8.20
C GLU A 26 18.26 -4.81 8.99
N ILE A 27 18.00 -4.75 10.30
CA ILE A 27 17.82 -5.95 11.11
C ILE A 27 16.42 -6.55 10.98
N ILE A 28 15.39 -5.71 10.83
CA ILE A 28 14.00 -6.16 10.70
C ILE A 28 13.77 -6.81 9.35
N LYS A 29 14.22 -6.22 8.25
CA LYS A 29 14.09 -6.86 6.91
C LYS A 29 14.80 -8.20 6.82
N ASP A 30 15.77 -8.43 7.69
CA ASP A 30 16.50 -9.69 7.79
C ASP A 30 15.79 -10.74 8.66
N LEU A 31 14.64 -10.43 9.26
CA LEU A 31 13.84 -11.42 9.96
C LEU A 31 13.26 -12.43 8.97
N PRO A 32 13.20 -13.70 9.35
CA PRO A 32 12.60 -14.72 8.51
C PRO A 32 11.17 -14.38 8.12
N GLY A 33 10.85 -14.49 6.84
CA GLY A 33 9.53 -14.20 6.29
C GLY A 33 9.34 -12.78 5.79
N LEU A 34 10.15 -11.82 6.21
CA LEU A 34 10.08 -10.46 5.68
C LEU A 34 10.91 -10.30 4.42
N ILE A 35 10.38 -9.61 3.43
CA ILE A 35 11.07 -9.21 2.20
C ILE A 35 10.92 -7.70 1.98
N GLU A 36 11.97 -7.07 1.49
CA GLU A 36 11.93 -5.70 1.01
C GLU A 36 11.57 -5.70 -0.48
N ARG A 37 10.59 -4.94 -0.86
CA ARG A 37 10.19 -4.73 -2.26
C ARG A 37 9.79 -3.28 -2.47
N ASN A 38 10.43 -2.60 -3.41
CA ASN A 38 10.15 -1.18 -3.71
C ASN A 38 10.16 -0.31 -2.44
N ASP A 39 11.19 -0.46 -1.61
CA ASP A 39 11.30 0.21 -0.31
C ASP A 39 10.22 -0.15 0.74
N ASN A 40 9.34 -1.11 0.46
CA ASN A 40 8.32 -1.62 1.37
C ASN A 40 8.71 -2.97 1.97
N LEU A 41 8.13 -3.29 3.15
CA LEU A 41 8.24 -4.62 3.78
C LEU A 41 6.99 -5.43 3.47
N GLU A 42 7.19 -6.65 3.01
CA GLU A 42 6.13 -7.64 2.81
C GLU A 42 6.42 -8.86 3.68
N LEU A 43 5.38 -9.49 4.22
CA LEU A 43 5.49 -10.79 4.88
C LEU A 43 5.04 -11.85 3.90
N VAL A 44 5.95 -12.78 3.61
CA VAL A 44 5.70 -13.86 2.64
C VAL A 44 4.53 -14.73 3.10
N GLY A 45 3.51 -14.85 2.26
CA GLY A 45 2.28 -15.60 2.55
C GLY A 45 1.16 -14.75 3.17
N ALA A 46 1.37 -13.48 3.46
CA ALA A 46 0.32 -12.57 3.89
C ALA A 46 -0.06 -11.61 2.77
N SER A 47 -1.34 -11.28 2.65
CA SER A 47 -1.85 -10.33 1.66
C SER A 47 -1.45 -8.88 1.97
N ARG A 48 -1.30 -8.56 3.27
CA ARG A 48 -0.92 -7.25 3.77
C ARG A 48 -0.08 -7.37 5.04
N LEU A 49 0.93 -6.52 5.19
CA LEU A 49 1.68 -6.36 6.42
C LEU A 49 1.44 -4.97 7.02
N ASN A 50 0.98 -4.94 8.27
CA ASN A 50 0.92 -3.73 9.07
C ASN A 50 2.11 -3.71 10.02
N ILE A 51 2.69 -2.53 10.27
CA ILE A 51 3.78 -2.38 11.22
C ILE A 51 3.27 -1.56 12.39
N ILE A 52 3.55 -2.03 13.60
CA ILE A 52 3.26 -1.31 14.84
C ILE A 52 4.52 -1.22 15.68
N LEU A 53 4.53 -0.27 16.59
CA LEU A 53 5.65 -0.05 17.50
C LEU A 53 5.19 -0.18 18.96
N ASN A 54 5.94 -0.90 19.81
CA ASN A 54 5.63 -1.15 21.24
C ASN A 54 4.17 -1.59 21.50
N GLY A 55 3.57 -2.33 20.58
CA GLY A 55 2.20 -2.79 20.70
C GLY A 55 1.13 -1.73 20.41
N GLN A 56 1.47 -0.62 19.78
CA GLN A 56 0.53 0.44 19.38
C GLN A 56 0.52 0.62 17.87
N LEU A 57 -0.66 0.86 17.30
CA LEU A 57 -0.80 1.28 15.89
C LEU A 57 -0.15 2.63 15.68
N THR A 58 0.47 2.83 14.52
CA THR A 58 1.15 4.08 14.20
C THR A 58 0.34 4.93 13.20
N THR A 59 0.42 6.26 13.28
CA THR A 59 -0.21 7.18 12.30
C THR A 59 0.60 7.32 11.00
N MET A 60 1.76 6.67 10.94
CA MET A 60 2.64 6.69 9.77
C MET A 60 2.14 5.70 8.71
N SER A 61 2.27 6.07 7.44
CA SER A 61 2.11 5.09 6.36
C SER A 61 3.20 4.02 6.46
N ALA A 62 2.99 2.86 5.82
CA ALA A 62 4.02 1.81 5.78
C ALA A 62 5.37 2.36 5.30
N ASP A 63 5.37 3.22 4.26
CA ASP A 63 6.58 3.86 3.74
C ASP A 63 7.30 4.74 4.78
N GLN A 64 6.52 5.50 5.55
CA GLN A 64 7.07 6.37 6.61
C GLN A 64 7.64 5.55 7.76
N LEU A 65 6.97 4.47 8.17
CA LEU A 65 7.48 3.53 9.17
C LEU A 65 8.78 2.88 8.72
N ILE A 66 8.87 2.53 7.46
CA ILE A 66 10.08 1.97 6.88
C ILE A 66 11.22 3.01 6.89
N GLN A 67 10.93 4.25 6.53
CA GLN A 67 11.91 5.33 6.65
C GLN A 67 12.35 5.52 8.11
N LEU A 68 11.41 5.50 9.05
CA LEU A 68 11.68 5.50 10.48
C LEU A 68 12.64 4.38 10.87
N LEU A 69 12.34 3.15 10.50
CA LEU A 69 13.20 2.01 10.83
C LEU A 69 14.57 2.09 10.15
N LYS A 70 14.68 2.71 8.96
CA LYS A 70 15.95 2.97 8.27
C LYS A 70 16.82 3.98 9.00
N THR A 71 16.22 4.86 9.77
CA THR A 71 16.92 5.90 10.53
C THR A 71 17.23 5.50 11.97
N MET A 72 16.45 4.59 12.53
CA MET A 72 16.60 4.11 13.90
C MET A 72 17.81 3.19 14.03
N PRO A 73 18.72 3.39 15.02
CA PRO A 73 19.78 2.43 15.31
C PRO A 73 19.23 1.03 15.63
N ALA A 74 19.82 -0.01 15.05
CA ALA A 74 19.40 -1.39 15.29
C ALA A 74 19.39 -1.77 16.78
N SER A 75 20.30 -1.18 17.59
CA SER A 75 20.41 -1.38 19.04
C SER A 75 19.22 -0.88 19.86
N ARG A 76 18.33 -0.11 19.24
CA ARG A 76 17.11 0.39 19.89
C ARG A 76 15.98 -0.62 19.86
N VAL A 77 16.04 -1.58 18.96
CA VAL A 77 15.03 -2.62 18.92
C VAL A 77 15.39 -3.70 19.92
N GLU A 78 14.54 -3.90 20.90
CA GLU A 78 14.66 -4.97 21.89
C GLU A 78 14.19 -6.29 21.30
N LYS A 79 13.01 -6.28 20.68
CA LYS A 79 12.44 -7.45 20.02
C LYS A 79 11.54 -7.05 18.86
N ALA A 80 11.33 -7.98 17.96
CA ALA A 80 10.32 -7.86 16.91
C ALA A 80 9.35 -9.05 17.00
N GLU A 81 8.06 -8.78 16.94
CA GLU A 81 7.00 -9.78 17.02
C GLU A 81 6.28 -9.81 15.67
N VAL A 82 6.34 -10.96 14.98
CA VAL A 82 5.65 -11.17 13.70
C VAL A 82 4.41 -12.01 13.96
N MET A 83 3.26 -11.51 13.51
CA MET A 83 1.96 -12.17 13.60
C MET A 83 1.37 -12.24 12.20
N TYR A 84 1.08 -13.46 11.72
CA TYR A 84 0.45 -13.64 10.41
C TYR A 84 -1.02 -13.21 10.40
N ASN A 85 -1.63 -13.13 11.58
CA ASN A 85 -2.97 -12.61 11.79
C ASN A 85 -2.92 -11.50 12.85
N ALA A 86 -3.31 -10.29 12.47
CA ALA A 86 -3.34 -9.16 13.39
C ALA A 86 -4.41 -9.36 14.46
N PRO A 87 -4.09 -9.20 15.77
CA PRO A 87 -5.09 -9.22 16.81
C PRO A 87 -6.21 -8.21 16.59
N ALA A 88 -7.46 -8.61 16.85
CA ALA A 88 -8.65 -7.82 16.57
C ALA A 88 -8.67 -6.43 17.25
N LYS A 89 -7.97 -6.28 18.37
CA LYS A 89 -7.86 -5.00 19.09
C LYS A 89 -7.20 -3.86 18.29
N TYR A 90 -6.42 -4.19 17.27
CA TYR A 90 -5.79 -3.18 16.42
C TYR A 90 -6.67 -2.71 15.27
N ASN A 91 -7.78 -3.43 15.00
CA ASN A 91 -8.69 -3.16 13.89
C ASN A 91 -7.98 -2.94 12.54
N VAL A 92 -6.92 -3.70 12.30
CA VAL A 92 -6.15 -3.72 11.04
C VAL A 92 -6.29 -5.07 10.37
N LYS A 93 -6.05 -5.11 9.08
CA LYS A 93 -6.24 -6.27 8.19
C LYS A 93 -4.92 -6.95 7.87
N GLY A 94 -4.90 -8.29 7.80
CA GLY A 94 -3.74 -9.08 7.42
C GLY A 94 -2.73 -9.29 8.54
N ALA A 95 -1.46 -9.42 8.19
CA ALA A 95 -0.37 -9.66 9.13
C ALA A 95 0.06 -8.41 9.89
N LEU A 96 0.73 -8.60 11.02
CA LEU A 96 1.23 -7.54 11.90
C LEU A 96 2.69 -7.79 12.28
N LEU A 97 3.52 -6.78 12.15
CA LEU A 97 4.87 -6.70 12.69
C LEU A 97 4.89 -5.70 13.83
N ASN A 98 5.10 -6.15 15.05
CA ASN A 98 5.30 -5.28 16.20
C ASN A 98 6.81 -5.14 16.49
N VAL A 99 7.33 -3.95 16.35
CA VAL A 99 8.71 -3.61 16.70
C VAL A 99 8.71 -3.05 18.12
N VAL A 100 9.29 -3.78 19.06
CA VAL A 100 9.39 -3.36 20.46
C VAL A 100 10.74 -2.73 20.69
N LEU A 101 10.71 -1.49 21.17
CA LEU A 101 11.91 -0.70 21.42
C LEU A 101 12.34 -0.81 22.87
N SER A 102 13.67 -0.76 23.11
CA SER A 102 14.22 -0.72 24.45
C SER A 102 13.78 0.56 25.19
N LYS A 103 13.26 0.41 26.41
CA LYS A 103 12.88 1.55 27.27
C LYS A 103 14.11 2.46 27.51
N ASN A 104 13.92 3.75 27.30
CA ASN A 104 14.93 4.74 27.69
C ASN A 104 14.66 5.13 29.15
N GLU A 105 15.44 4.65 30.08
CA GLU A 105 15.37 5.01 31.50
C GLU A 105 16.13 6.33 31.84
N SER A 106 16.40 7.17 30.83
CA SER A 106 17.06 8.44 31.05
C SER A 106 16.13 9.40 31.82
N GLU A 107 16.44 9.66 33.09
CA GLU A 107 15.73 10.65 33.91
C GLU A 107 16.01 12.10 33.46
N THR A 108 17.04 12.33 32.66
CA THR A 108 17.43 13.66 32.19
C THR A 108 16.74 14.02 30.89
N PRO A 109 16.23 15.26 30.78
CA PRO A 109 15.66 15.77 29.51
C PRO A 109 16.69 15.66 28.37
N SER A 110 16.26 15.15 27.22
CA SER A 110 17.14 14.99 26.06
C SER A 110 16.49 15.49 24.79
N TRP A 111 17.25 16.18 23.95
CA TRP A 111 16.91 16.52 22.57
C TRP A 111 17.72 15.64 21.61
N GLN A 112 17.04 15.06 20.68
CA GLN A 112 17.63 14.20 19.66
C GLN A 112 17.03 14.57 18.30
N GLY A 113 17.76 14.35 17.22
CA GLY A 113 17.21 14.62 15.91
C GLY A 113 18.00 13.99 14.77
N GLU A 114 17.36 13.99 13.63
CA GLU A 114 17.91 13.58 12.35
C GLU A 114 17.48 14.55 11.28
N THR A 115 18.38 14.82 10.33
CA THR A 115 18.06 15.51 9.10
C THR A 115 18.66 14.75 7.93
N GLY A 116 17.94 14.68 6.84
CA GLY A 116 18.39 14.03 5.62
C GLY A 116 18.00 14.81 4.38
N VAL A 117 18.80 14.63 3.34
CA VAL A 117 18.55 15.18 1.99
C VAL A 117 18.89 14.10 0.99
N ASP A 118 17.96 13.83 0.09
CA ASP A 118 18.09 12.90 -1.01
C ASP A 118 18.04 13.66 -2.34
N TYR A 119 18.98 13.38 -3.22
CA TYR A 119 18.91 13.70 -4.63
C TYR A 119 18.52 12.44 -5.40
N THR A 120 17.52 12.55 -6.28
CA THR A 120 17.09 11.45 -7.14
C THR A 120 17.19 11.88 -8.61
N GLN A 121 17.73 11.01 -9.45
CA GLN A 121 17.83 11.21 -10.88
C GLN A 121 17.15 10.06 -11.61
N TYR A 122 15.92 10.31 -12.06
CA TYR A 122 15.26 9.58 -13.15
C TYR A 122 15.60 10.26 -14.49
N ARG A 123 14.69 10.36 -15.45
CA ARG A 123 14.90 11.28 -16.60
C ARG A 123 15.02 12.72 -16.15
N HIS A 124 14.28 13.08 -15.09
CA HIS A 124 14.33 14.40 -14.46
C HIS A 124 14.87 14.29 -13.02
N ALA A 125 15.50 15.38 -12.60
CA ALA A 125 15.96 15.51 -11.22
C ALA A 125 14.79 15.70 -10.26
N GLY A 126 14.89 15.05 -9.11
CA GLY A 126 14.00 15.18 -7.97
C GLY A 126 14.78 15.27 -6.68
N GLY A 127 14.08 15.37 -5.57
CA GLY A 127 14.71 15.36 -4.26
C GLY A 127 13.70 15.28 -3.13
N ASP A 128 14.24 14.90 -1.97
CA ASP A 128 13.53 14.77 -0.72
C ASP A 128 14.37 15.42 0.38
N ALA A 129 13.72 16.04 1.36
CA ALA A 129 14.39 16.53 2.55
C ALA A 129 13.49 16.30 3.77
N HIS A 130 14.11 15.86 4.88
CA HIS A 130 13.39 15.64 6.12
C HIS A 130 14.13 16.14 7.34
N VAL A 131 13.34 16.46 8.38
CA VAL A 131 13.82 16.80 9.72
C VAL A 131 12.93 16.07 10.72
N ASN A 132 13.56 15.29 11.62
CA ASN A 132 12.91 14.63 12.73
C ASN A 132 13.52 15.14 14.04
N LEU A 133 12.68 15.58 14.98
CA LEU A 133 13.09 16.05 16.28
C LEU A 133 12.32 15.29 17.36
N LEU A 134 13.02 14.89 18.41
CA LEU A 134 12.45 14.21 19.56
C LEU A 134 12.95 14.84 20.84
N TYR A 135 12.02 15.29 21.68
CA TYR A 135 12.27 15.64 23.06
C TYR A 135 11.68 14.59 23.98
N THR A 136 12.44 14.13 24.96
CA THR A 136 11.97 13.17 25.96
C THR A 136 12.44 13.58 27.35
N ASN A 137 11.56 13.40 28.34
CA ASN A 137 11.89 13.37 29.74
C ASN A 137 11.13 12.21 30.42
N LYS A 138 11.18 12.11 31.75
CA LYS A 138 10.60 11.02 32.56
C LYS A 138 9.09 10.78 32.25
N SER A 139 8.30 11.81 32.07
CA SER A 139 6.83 11.73 31.98
C SER A 139 6.29 12.25 30.66
N PHE A 140 7.07 12.99 29.89
CA PHE A 140 6.61 13.66 28.69
C PHE A 140 7.55 13.41 27.51
N SER A 141 6.98 13.24 26.34
CA SER A 141 7.73 13.24 25.11
C SER A 141 6.99 14.01 24.02
N LEU A 142 7.76 14.71 23.20
CA LEU A 142 7.30 15.48 22.06
C LEU A 142 8.11 15.03 20.84
N ASP A 143 7.44 14.71 19.75
CA ASP A 143 8.06 14.42 18.49
C ASP A 143 7.54 15.34 17.39
N PHE A 144 8.40 15.73 16.51
CA PHE A 144 8.12 16.54 15.35
C PHE A 144 8.79 15.96 14.11
N LEU A 145 8.02 15.77 13.04
CA LEU A 145 8.51 15.35 11.73
C LEU A 145 8.06 16.37 10.68
N LEU A 146 9.01 16.79 9.86
CA LEU A 146 8.78 17.57 8.64
C LEU A 146 9.46 16.85 7.49
N ASN A 147 8.71 16.61 6.41
CA ASN A 147 9.24 16.07 5.16
C ASN A 147 8.72 16.87 3.97
N GLY A 148 9.58 17.07 2.98
CA GLY A 148 9.24 17.69 1.69
C GLY A 148 9.84 16.90 0.54
N ASN A 149 9.02 16.58 -0.47
CA ASN A 149 9.41 15.84 -1.66
C ASN A 149 9.05 16.62 -2.91
N LYS A 150 9.96 16.63 -3.88
CA LYS A 150 9.72 17.15 -5.22
C LYS A 150 10.17 16.15 -6.25
N ARG A 151 9.27 15.75 -7.16
CA ARG A 151 9.54 14.75 -8.17
C ARG A 151 8.95 15.15 -9.52
N ARG A 152 9.62 14.69 -10.58
CA ARG A 152 9.16 14.78 -11.97
C ARG A 152 9.27 13.41 -12.59
N ASP A 153 8.15 12.85 -13.03
CA ASP A 153 8.08 11.52 -13.63
C ASP A 153 7.60 11.61 -15.07
N VAL A 154 8.23 10.85 -15.93
CA VAL A 154 7.69 10.59 -17.26
C VAL A 154 6.95 9.27 -17.23
N MET A 155 5.68 9.32 -17.58
CA MET A 155 4.82 8.15 -17.74
C MET A 155 4.39 8.08 -19.21
N GLY A 156 4.22 6.88 -19.74
CA GLY A 156 3.78 6.76 -21.11
C GLY A 156 3.38 5.35 -21.48
N GLU A 157 2.74 5.24 -22.64
CA GLU A 157 2.25 3.97 -23.15
C GLU A 157 2.12 4.02 -24.67
N ASP A 158 2.64 3.00 -25.34
CA ASP A 158 2.28 2.67 -26.72
C ASP A 158 1.24 1.57 -26.67
N MET A 159 0.10 1.76 -27.33
CA MET A 159 -0.97 0.78 -27.41
C MET A 159 -1.33 0.48 -28.87
N LEU A 160 -1.52 -0.78 -29.17
CA LEU A 160 -2.18 -1.26 -30.38
C LEU A 160 -3.41 -2.05 -29.97
N ALA A 161 -4.57 -1.68 -30.46
CA ALA A 161 -5.82 -2.37 -30.17
C ALA A 161 -6.59 -2.69 -31.47
N ARG A 162 -7.40 -3.73 -31.45
CA ARG A 162 -8.40 -4.02 -32.49
C ARG A 162 -9.75 -3.95 -31.84
N HIS A 163 -10.56 -3.03 -32.31
CA HIS A 163 -11.88 -2.74 -31.79
C HIS A 163 -12.94 -3.13 -32.82
N THR A 164 -13.86 -3.99 -32.42
CA THR A 164 -14.94 -4.50 -33.30
C THR A 164 -16.23 -3.84 -32.89
N LEU A 165 -16.81 -3.09 -33.82
CA LEU A 165 -18.18 -2.58 -33.76
C LEU A 165 -19.06 -3.31 -34.80
N ASN A 166 -20.38 -3.11 -34.74
CA ASN A 166 -21.30 -3.62 -35.76
C ASN A 166 -20.97 -3.11 -37.18
N SER A 167 -20.32 -1.95 -37.30
CA SER A 167 -19.88 -1.34 -38.55
C SER A 167 -18.60 -1.94 -39.15
N GLY A 168 -17.86 -2.73 -38.40
CA GLY A 168 -16.59 -3.32 -38.82
C GLY A 168 -15.52 -3.31 -37.74
N MET A 169 -14.32 -3.68 -38.13
CA MET A 169 -13.15 -3.73 -37.24
C MET A 169 -12.20 -2.55 -37.51
N THR A 170 -11.87 -1.81 -36.48
CA THR A 170 -10.91 -0.71 -36.52
C THR A 170 -9.65 -1.07 -35.75
N GLU A 171 -8.49 -0.86 -36.36
CA GLU A 171 -7.22 -0.94 -35.66
C GLU A 171 -6.86 0.46 -35.10
N ILE A 172 -6.58 0.50 -33.79
CA ILE A 172 -6.24 1.72 -33.07
C ILE A 172 -4.77 1.65 -32.66
N SER A 173 -3.97 2.62 -33.10
CA SER A 173 -2.60 2.80 -32.65
C SER A 173 -2.51 4.08 -31.84
N GLN A 174 -2.04 3.98 -30.61
CA GLN A 174 -1.99 5.10 -29.68
C GLN A 174 -0.60 5.26 -29.06
N HIS A 175 -0.15 6.50 -28.96
CA HIS A 175 1.07 6.89 -28.29
C HIS A 175 0.75 7.97 -27.26
N ASN A 176 0.88 7.62 -25.97
CA ASN A 176 0.63 8.52 -24.83
C ASN A 176 1.95 8.86 -24.14
N ARG A 177 2.11 10.13 -23.76
CA ARG A 177 3.15 10.58 -22.83
C ARG A 177 2.58 11.57 -21.84
N ALA A 178 2.98 11.45 -20.59
CA ALA A 178 2.66 12.39 -19.53
C ALA A 178 3.92 12.79 -18.77
N LEU A 179 4.05 14.08 -18.52
CA LEU A 179 5.01 14.63 -17.57
C LEU A 179 4.26 14.98 -16.29
N VAL A 180 4.56 14.26 -15.21
CA VAL A 180 3.90 14.40 -13.93
C VAL A 180 4.82 15.09 -12.94
N HIS A 181 4.39 16.23 -12.43
CA HIS A 181 5.08 16.99 -11.38
C HIS A 181 4.40 16.72 -10.05
N VAL A 182 5.14 16.22 -9.08
CA VAL A 182 4.63 15.96 -7.73
C VAL A 182 5.42 16.82 -6.75
N ASN A 183 4.69 17.64 -5.96
CA ASN A 183 5.23 18.30 -4.79
C ASN A 183 4.43 17.81 -3.58
N ARG A 184 5.12 17.26 -2.57
CA ARG A 184 4.50 16.70 -1.37
C ARG A 184 5.12 17.31 -0.14
N GLY A 185 4.29 17.63 0.84
CA GLY A 185 4.72 18.06 2.17
C GLY A 185 4.01 17.26 3.25
N THR A 186 4.75 16.88 4.29
CA THR A 186 4.20 16.18 5.46
C THR A 186 4.69 16.83 6.72
N VAL A 187 3.77 17.11 7.65
CA VAL A 187 4.07 17.57 9.01
C VAL A 187 3.41 16.64 10.00
N ARG A 188 4.14 16.26 11.04
CA ARG A 188 3.58 15.52 12.15
C ARG A 188 4.06 16.09 13.47
N LEU A 189 3.13 16.14 14.44
CA LEU A 189 3.38 16.49 15.82
C LEU A 189 2.77 15.43 16.73
N GLY A 190 3.53 14.84 17.61
CA GLY A 190 3.07 13.85 18.58
C GLY A 190 3.48 14.23 19.98
N MET A 191 2.59 14.03 20.95
CA MET A 191 2.80 14.27 22.37
C MET A 191 2.34 13.06 23.16
N ASP A 192 3.17 12.58 24.08
CA ASP A 192 2.75 11.58 25.06
C ASP A 192 3.02 12.07 26.46
N TYR A 193 2.11 11.77 27.35
CA TYR A 193 2.24 11.99 28.76
C TYR A 193 2.00 10.70 29.53
N THR A 194 2.98 10.28 30.34
CA THR A 194 2.88 9.12 31.21
C THR A 194 2.63 9.59 32.64
N PHE A 195 1.49 9.19 33.18
CA PHE A 195 1.07 9.50 34.56
C PHE A 195 1.90 8.69 35.57
N ALA A 196 1.83 9.10 36.85
CA ALA A 196 2.54 8.41 37.93
C ALA A 196 2.11 6.96 38.18
N ASN A 197 0.89 6.62 37.75
CA ASN A 197 0.32 5.25 37.80
C ASN A 197 0.60 4.44 36.52
N GLU A 198 1.54 4.89 35.66
CA GLU A 198 1.93 4.27 34.39
C GLU A 198 0.85 4.33 33.27
N ASP A 199 -0.27 5.01 33.50
CA ASP A 199 -1.21 5.29 32.43
C ASP A 199 -0.58 6.27 31.43
N LYS A 200 -0.96 6.15 30.14
CA LYS A 200 -0.43 6.98 29.07
C LYS A 200 -1.56 7.70 28.35
N LEU A 201 -1.36 8.99 28.09
CA LEU A 201 -2.20 9.82 27.22
C LEU A 201 -1.37 10.27 26.03
N SER A 202 -1.85 9.98 24.83
CA SER A 202 -1.20 10.30 23.55
C SER A 202 -2.07 11.22 22.73
N LEU A 203 -1.49 12.28 22.17
CA LEU A 203 -2.10 13.18 21.19
C LEU A 203 -1.21 13.23 19.95
N ALA A 204 -1.78 13.02 18.77
CA ALA A 204 -1.07 13.15 17.51
C ALA A 204 -1.83 14.03 16.54
N TYR A 205 -1.11 14.88 15.82
CA TYR A 205 -1.59 15.62 14.66
C TYR A 205 -0.74 15.30 13.45
N TYR A 206 -1.39 15.08 12.33
CA TYR A 206 -0.77 14.78 11.03
C TYR A 206 -1.38 15.66 9.95
N LEU A 207 -0.51 16.25 9.13
CA LEU A 207 -0.85 17.00 7.93
C LEU A 207 -0.03 16.46 6.76
N LYS A 208 -0.70 16.11 5.66
CA LYS A 208 -0.07 15.83 4.37
C LYS A 208 -0.73 16.67 3.30
N GLY A 209 0.07 17.36 2.50
CA GLY A 209 -0.37 18.10 1.33
C GLY A 209 0.34 17.60 0.09
N ASP A 210 -0.41 17.37 -1.00
CA ASP A 210 0.11 17.01 -2.30
C ASP A 210 -0.37 18.04 -3.34
N LYS A 211 0.54 18.46 -4.23
CA LYS A 211 0.21 19.13 -5.49
C LYS A 211 0.72 18.28 -6.64
N VAL A 212 -0.18 17.88 -7.54
CA VAL A 212 0.12 17.07 -8.72
C VAL A 212 -0.31 17.85 -9.95
N LEU A 213 0.62 18.05 -10.87
CA LEU A 213 0.35 18.60 -12.19
C LEU A 213 0.77 17.57 -13.22
N SER A 214 -0.15 17.15 -14.08
CA SER A 214 0.08 16.19 -15.15
C SER A 214 -0.22 16.84 -16.49
N ASP A 215 0.79 16.97 -17.34
CA ASP A 215 0.65 17.37 -18.74
C ASP A 215 0.80 16.11 -19.60
N ARG A 216 -0.24 15.75 -20.35
CA ARG A 216 -0.30 14.53 -21.18
C ARG A 216 -0.57 14.89 -22.63
N ASP A 217 0.23 14.30 -23.51
CA ASP A 217 0.04 14.32 -24.96
C ASP A 217 -0.33 12.90 -25.41
N ALA A 218 -1.40 12.77 -26.20
CA ALA A 218 -1.80 11.50 -26.79
C ALA A 218 -2.05 11.68 -28.28
N PHE A 219 -1.43 10.82 -29.08
CA PHE A 219 -1.69 10.70 -30.51
C PHE A 219 -2.37 9.36 -30.77
N THR A 220 -3.55 9.38 -31.40
CA THR A 220 -4.35 8.19 -31.72
C THR A 220 -4.65 8.14 -33.21
N SER A 221 -4.32 7.02 -33.85
CA SER A 221 -4.66 6.73 -35.24
C SER A 221 -5.71 5.62 -35.31
N TYR A 222 -6.75 5.83 -36.09
CA TYR A 222 -7.85 4.90 -36.34
C TYR A 222 -7.81 4.45 -37.78
N LEU A 223 -7.69 3.14 -38.02
CA LEU A 223 -7.68 2.53 -39.36
C LEU A 223 -8.82 1.54 -39.48
N ASP A 224 -9.82 1.87 -40.32
CA ASP A 224 -10.87 0.91 -40.69
C ASP A 224 -10.24 -0.21 -41.54
N LEU A 225 -10.23 -1.43 -41.02
CA LEU A 225 -9.61 -2.58 -41.72
C LEU A 225 -10.44 -3.03 -42.95
N SER A 226 -11.71 -2.65 -43.03
CA SER A 226 -12.58 -2.94 -44.18
C SER A 226 -12.42 -1.90 -45.28
N LYS A 227 -12.03 -0.69 -44.93
CA LYS A 227 -11.84 0.48 -45.82
C LYS A 227 -10.62 1.27 -45.39
N PRO A 228 -9.41 0.80 -45.76
CA PRO A 228 -8.16 1.43 -45.31
C PRO A 228 -7.97 2.91 -45.73
N GLU A 229 -8.73 3.35 -46.74
CA GLU A 229 -8.79 4.76 -47.12
C GLU A 229 -9.47 5.65 -46.05
N ASN A 230 -10.28 5.07 -45.17
CA ASN A 230 -10.93 5.77 -44.08
C ASN A 230 -10.02 5.80 -42.82
N LYS A 231 -8.83 6.39 -42.95
CA LYS A 231 -7.96 6.64 -41.82
C LYS A 231 -8.25 7.99 -41.20
N SER A 232 -8.39 8.04 -39.86
CA SER A 232 -8.46 9.29 -39.12
C SER A 232 -7.43 9.29 -38.00
N GLU A 233 -7.03 10.48 -37.56
CA GLU A 233 -6.05 10.68 -36.51
C GLU A 233 -6.56 11.74 -35.54
N SER A 234 -6.30 11.55 -34.26
CA SER A 234 -6.62 12.50 -33.20
C SER A 234 -5.40 12.83 -32.36
N THR A 235 -5.31 14.09 -31.94
CA THR A 235 -4.33 14.56 -30.97
C THR A 235 -5.08 15.11 -29.77
N SER A 236 -4.86 14.49 -28.61
CA SER A 236 -5.42 14.92 -27.33
C SER A 236 -4.34 15.54 -26.46
N LEU A 237 -4.59 16.74 -25.95
CA LEU A 237 -3.78 17.41 -24.92
C LEU A 237 -4.59 17.44 -23.63
N VAL A 238 -4.05 16.90 -22.55
CA VAL A 238 -4.75 16.82 -21.28
C VAL A 238 -3.86 17.38 -20.18
N ARG A 239 -4.35 18.40 -19.50
CA ARG A 239 -3.69 18.98 -18.34
C ARG A 239 -4.56 18.77 -17.11
N ASP A 240 -4.02 18.10 -16.08
CA ASP A 240 -4.67 17.88 -14.80
C ASP A 240 -3.88 18.57 -13.69
N ASP A 241 -4.45 19.60 -13.06
CA ASP A 241 -3.88 20.34 -11.92
C ASP A 241 -4.70 20.02 -10.66
N GLY A 242 -4.20 19.08 -9.88
CA GLY A 242 -4.84 18.63 -8.66
C GLY A 242 -4.01 18.95 -7.43
N HIS A 243 -4.70 19.20 -6.31
CA HIS A 243 -4.07 19.26 -5.01
C HIS A 243 -4.92 18.54 -3.95
N SER A 244 -4.26 18.02 -2.93
CA SER A 244 -4.98 17.39 -1.83
C SER A 244 -4.37 17.74 -0.48
N ALA A 245 -5.20 17.75 0.55
CA ALA A 245 -4.77 17.92 1.93
C ALA A 245 -5.48 16.92 2.84
N ILE A 246 -4.71 16.25 3.69
CA ILE A 246 -5.21 15.36 4.74
C ILE A 246 -4.80 15.94 6.08
N HIS A 247 -5.77 16.19 6.95
CA HIS A 247 -5.57 16.50 8.35
C HIS A 247 -6.09 15.34 9.20
N ASN A 248 -5.30 14.90 10.17
CA ASN A 248 -5.75 13.90 11.13
C ASN A 248 -5.35 14.33 12.55
N ILE A 249 -6.28 14.14 13.48
CA ILE A 249 -6.06 14.33 14.92
C ILE A 249 -6.48 13.05 15.61
N ARG A 250 -5.61 12.51 16.47
CA ARG A 250 -5.87 11.31 17.27
C ARG A 250 -5.57 11.56 18.74
N LEU A 251 -6.49 11.12 19.59
CA LEU A 251 -6.34 11.08 21.04
C LEU A 251 -6.49 9.62 21.50
N GLN A 252 -5.54 9.14 22.32
CA GLN A 252 -5.58 7.78 22.86
C GLN A 252 -5.17 7.78 24.34
N TYR A 253 -5.85 6.97 25.12
CA TYR A 253 -5.53 6.67 26.50
C TYR A 253 -5.27 5.17 26.66
N ASP A 254 -4.14 4.82 27.27
CA ASP A 254 -3.76 3.44 27.62
C ASP A 254 -3.56 3.34 29.12
N GLY A 255 -4.44 2.62 29.81
CA GLY A 255 -4.44 2.43 31.25
C GLY A 255 -3.71 1.15 31.68
N HIS A 256 -2.98 1.20 32.79
CA HIS A 256 -2.27 0.06 33.39
C HIS A 256 -3.19 -1.14 33.69
N ALA A 257 -4.50 -0.88 33.86
CA ALA A 257 -5.50 -1.94 34.03
C ALA A 257 -5.84 -2.68 32.73
N GLY A 258 -5.13 -2.42 31.61
CA GLY A 258 -5.38 -3.03 30.31
C GLY A 258 -6.59 -2.47 29.55
N ILE A 259 -7.04 -1.27 29.90
CA ILE A 259 -8.04 -0.51 29.14
C ILE A 259 -7.31 0.37 28.14
N SER A 260 -7.77 0.37 26.87
CA SER A 260 -7.33 1.33 25.85
C SER A 260 -8.54 1.96 25.20
N ALA A 261 -8.57 3.29 25.13
CA ALA A 261 -9.68 4.05 24.53
C ALA A 261 -9.10 5.16 23.66
N GLY A 262 -9.78 5.49 22.55
CA GLY A 262 -9.32 6.56 21.70
C GLY A 262 -10.38 7.10 20.76
N ALA A 263 -10.07 8.26 20.19
CA ALA A 263 -10.84 8.92 19.17
C ALA A 263 -9.91 9.45 18.06
N ASP A 264 -10.38 9.37 16.83
CA ASP A 264 -9.65 9.78 15.63
C ASP A 264 -10.58 10.62 14.75
N PHE A 265 -10.07 11.74 14.23
CA PHE A 265 -10.75 12.57 13.26
C PHE A 265 -9.86 12.81 12.06
N THR A 266 -10.37 12.53 10.85
CA THR A 266 -9.69 12.79 9.59
C THR A 266 -10.52 13.71 8.71
N ARG A 267 -9.88 14.74 8.16
CA ARG A 267 -10.43 15.60 7.10
C ARG A 267 -9.56 15.48 5.87
N TYR A 268 -10.17 15.15 4.72
CA TYR A 268 -9.56 15.13 3.41
C TYR A 268 -10.24 16.14 2.50
N HIS A 269 -9.45 16.87 1.71
CA HIS A 269 -9.93 17.84 0.72
C HIS A 269 -9.08 17.69 -0.54
N SER A 270 -9.71 17.49 -1.71
CA SER A 270 -9.01 17.24 -2.97
C SER A 270 -9.79 17.83 -4.15
N PRO A 271 -9.55 19.08 -4.52
CA PRO A 271 -10.00 19.64 -5.79
C PRO A 271 -9.00 19.32 -6.91
N SER A 272 -9.51 19.20 -8.15
CA SER A 272 -8.73 19.10 -9.37
C SER A 272 -9.44 19.79 -10.53
N VAL A 273 -8.67 20.33 -11.46
CA VAL A 273 -9.12 20.88 -12.72
C VAL A 273 -8.42 20.12 -13.84
N LEU A 274 -9.21 19.46 -14.67
CA LEU A 274 -8.73 18.78 -15.87
C LEU A 274 -9.15 19.62 -17.09
N ASP A 275 -8.17 20.05 -17.87
CA ASP A 275 -8.34 20.77 -19.14
C ASP A 275 -8.03 19.78 -20.27
N TYR A 276 -8.99 19.54 -21.16
CA TYR A 276 -8.96 18.54 -22.22
C TYR A 276 -9.21 19.18 -23.58
N HIS A 277 -8.28 18.98 -24.50
CA HIS A 277 -8.37 19.42 -25.87
C HIS A 277 -8.13 18.24 -26.79
N ASP A 278 -9.07 17.93 -27.68
CA ASP A 278 -8.93 16.91 -28.70
C ASP A 278 -9.22 17.49 -30.09
N THR A 279 -8.36 17.18 -31.04
CA THR A 279 -8.49 17.60 -32.42
C THR A 279 -8.31 16.41 -33.36
N ASN A 280 -9.31 16.15 -34.20
CA ASN A 280 -9.31 15.05 -35.15
C ASN A 280 -9.09 15.57 -36.59
N THR A 281 -8.43 14.77 -37.42
CA THR A 281 -8.17 15.09 -38.85
C THR A 281 -9.43 15.26 -39.70
N ASN A 282 -10.58 14.75 -39.23
CA ASN A 282 -11.88 14.99 -39.87
C ASN A 282 -12.45 16.40 -39.60
N GLY A 283 -11.74 17.23 -38.81
CA GLY A 283 -12.13 18.58 -38.42
C GLY A 283 -12.96 18.66 -37.13
N SER A 284 -13.29 17.56 -36.48
CA SER A 284 -13.95 17.60 -35.18
C SER A 284 -12.95 18.05 -34.11
N ARG A 285 -13.43 18.88 -33.18
CA ARG A 285 -12.71 19.36 -32.03
C ARG A 285 -13.57 19.21 -30.79
N THR A 286 -12.96 18.82 -29.69
CA THR A 286 -13.59 18.78 -28.37
C THR A 286 -12.71 19.51 -27.37
N ASP A 287 -13.22 20.56 -26.78
CA ASP A 287 -12.57 21.29 -25.70
C ASP A 287 -13.46 21.22 -24.47
N MET A 288 -12.91 20.77 -23.36
CA MET A 288 -13.66 20.49 -22.14
C MET A 288 -12.83 20.82 -20.91
N ILE A 289 -13.47 21.43 -19.92
CA ILE A 289 -12.92 21.59 -18.57
C ILE A 289 -13.75 20.70 -17.63
N ASN A 290 -13.07 19.85 -16.84
CA ASN A 290 -13.72 19.09 -15.78
C ASN A 290 -13.19 19.56 -14.42
N ASN A 291 -14.06 20.19 -13.64
CA ASN A 291 -13.79 20.61 -12.27
C ASN A 291 -14.27 19.54 -11.30
N THR A 292 -13.39 18.98 -10.51
CA THR A 292 -13.72 17.94 -9.53
C THR A 292 -13.33 18.37 -8.13
N ARG A 293 -14.07 17.91 -7.12
CA ARG A 293 -13.75 18.09 -5.71
C ARG A 293 -14.26 16.93 -4.87
N GLN A 294 -13.40 16.41 -4.02
CA GLN A 294 -13.76 15.45 -3.00
C GLN A 294 -13.47 16.01 -1.61
N ASP A 295 -14.48 15.98 -0.74
CA ASP A 295 -14.42 16.41 0.66
C ASP A 295 -14.82 15.25 1.57
N VAL A 296 -13.92 14.71 2.38
CA VAL A 296 -14.22 13.61 3.31
C VAL A 296 -13.98 14.06 4.74
N SER A 297 -14.92 13.74 5.62
CA SER A 297 -14.78 13.86 7.08
C SER A 297 -15.07 12.51 7.70
N ARG A 298 -14.13 11.97 8.51
CA ARG A 298 -14.26 10.67 9.17
C ARG A 298 -13.98 10.81 10.66
N TRP A 299 -14.85 10.21 11.46
CA TRP A 299 -14.71 10.05 12.90
C TRP A 299 -14.63 8.57 13.24
N SER A 300 -13.77 8.19 14.15
CA SER A 300 -13.76 6.85 14.74
C SER A 300 -13.47 6.91 16.22
N VAL A 301 -14.03 5.98 16.96
CA VAL A 301 -13.82 5.81 18.40
C VAL A 301 -13.66 4.34 18.71
N PHE A 302 -12.88 4.01 19.74
CA PHE A 302 -12.72 2.64 20.19
C PHE A 302 -12.58 2.56 21.71
N LEU A 303 -12.98 1.41 22.24
CA LEU A 303 -12.75 1.02 23.63
C LEU A 303 -12.41 -0.47 23.69
N ASN A 304 -11.21 -0.78 24.15
CA ASN A 304 -10.68 -2.13 24.22
C ASN A 304 -10.29 -2.49 25.67
N LYS A 305 -10.40 -3.76 26.01
CA LYS A 305 -9.95 -4.29 27.30
C LYS A 305 -9.18 -5.58 27.10
N THR A 306 -8.03 -5.67 27.74
CA THR A 306 -7.19 -6.87 27.82
C THR A 306 -7.15 -7.39 29.23
N HIS A 307 -7.43 -8.70 29.40
CA HIS A 307 -7.27 -9.42 30.67
C HIS A 307 -6.25 -10.55 30.50
N SER A 308 -5.32 -10.64 31.43
CA SER A 308 -4.42 -11.78 31.58
C SER A 308 -4.72 -12.48 32.88
N PHE A 309 -5.13 -13.75 32.81
CA PHE A 309 -5.47 -14.56 33.97
C PHE A 309 -4.26 -15.35 34.44
N ALA A 310 -4.17 -15.58 35.76
CA ALA A 310 -3.10 -16.38 36.39
C ALA A 310 -2.98 -17.80 35.80
N SER A 311 -4.08 -18.35 35.30
CA SER A 311 -4.13 -19.66 34.65
C SER A 311 -3.51 -19.67 33.22
N GLY A 312 -2.95 -18.54 32.74
CA GLY A 312 -2.35 -18.39 31.42
C GLY A 312 -3.37 -18.20 30.28
N TRP A 313 -4.65 -17.92 30.60
CA TRP A 313 -5.61 -17.43 29.63
C TRP A 313 -5.45 -15.94 29.39
N GLY A 314 -5.54 -15.51 28.16
CA GLY A 314 -5.68 -14.12 27.75
C GLY A 314 -7.06 -13.89 27.14
N LEU A 315 -7.67 -12.75 27.43
CA LEU A 315 -8.95 -12.32 26.84
C LEU A 315 -8.82 -10.85 26.41
N ASN A 316 -8.99 -10.60 25.11
CA ASN A 316 -9.10 -9.26 24.54
C ASN A 316 -10.53 -9.07 24.02
N TYR A 317 -11.16 -7.96 24.33
CA TYR A 317 -12.49 -7.63 23.79
C TYR A 317 -12.66 -6.13 23.70
N GLY A 318 -13.56 -5.69 22.83
CA GLY A 318 -13.77 -4.28 22.65
C GLY A 318 -14.86 -3.96 21.63
N VAL A 319 -15.05 -2.66 21.45
CA VAL A 319 -15.98 -2.08 20.50
C VAL A 319 -15.30 -0.96 19.71
N HIS A 320 -15.63 -0.85 18.43
CA HIS A 320 -15.24 0.27 17.59
C HIS A 320 -16.50 0.87 16.95
N GLY A 321 -16.48 2.18 16.73
CA GLY A 321 -17.53 2.89 16.02
C GLY A 321 -16.94 3.92 15.07
N GLY A 322 -17.58 4.13 13.94
CA GLY A 322 -17.12 5.09 12.95
C GLY A 322 -18.26 5.75 12.19
N TYR A 323 -18.03 6.97 11.79
CA TYR A 323 -18.88 7.73 10.87
C TYR A 323 -18.02 8.43 9.85
N ALA A 324 -18.40 8.33 8.57
CA ALA A 324 -17.77 9.09 7.51
C ALA A 324 -18.81 9.80 6.63
N SER A 325 -18.43 10.93 6.09
CA SER A 325 -19.19 11.67 5.08
C SER A 325 -18.24 12.10 3.98
N SER A 326 -18.48 11.61 2.76
CA SER A 326 -17.79 12.01 1.54
C SER A 326 -18.72 12.83 0.67
N LYS A 327 -18.32 14.04 0.31
CA LYS A 327 -18.99 14.87 -0.67
C LYS A 327 -18.14 14.91 -1.92
N ASN A 328 -18.73 14.55 -3.06
CA ASN A 328 -18.07 14.55 -4.34
C ASN A 328 -18.83 15.49 -5.28
N TYR A 329 -18.08 16.33 -5.96
CA TYR A 329 -18.56 17.26 -6.96
C TYR A 329 -17.76 17.07 -8.24
N SER A 330 -18.45 17.03 -9.39
CA SER A 330 -17.83 17.02 -10.72
C SER A 330 -18.72 17.72 -11.71
N GLU A 331 -18.19 18.73 -12.41
CA GLU A 331 -18.88 19.43 -13.50
C GLU A 331 -18.04 19.41 -14.77
N TYR A 332 -18.71 19.32 -15.89
CA TYR A 332 -18.10 19.31 -17.21
C TYR A 332 -18.57 20.53 -17.98
N LEU A 333 -17.61 21.31 -18.48
CA LEU A 333 -17.82 22.54 -19.25
C LEU A 333 -17.27 22.30 -20.65
N TYR A 334 -18.13 22.30 -21.67
CA TYR A 334 -17.75 22.13 -23.07
C TYR A 334 -17.72 23.46 -23.79
N GLU A 335 -16.70 23.68 -24.66
CA GLU A 335 -16.64 24.87 -25.51
C GLU A 335 -17.79 24.82 -26.52
N GLN A 336 -18.63 25.87 -26.54
CA GLN A 336 -19.71 26.07 -27.47
C GLN A 336 -19.70 27.54 -27.97
N GLY A 337 -19.27 27.72 -29.22
CA GLY A 337 -19.23 29.04 -29.85
C GLY A 337 -18.26 30.01 -29.16
N ALA A 338 -18.75 30.99 -28.40
CA ALA A 338 -17.95 32.02 -27.78
C ALA A 338 -17.60 31.78 -26.30
N GLY A 339 -17.97 30.62 -25.73
CA GLY A 339 -17.76 30.32 -24.30
C GLY A 339 -17.90 28.86 -23.97
N TYR A 340 -17.85 28.57 -22.67
CA TYR A 340 -18.04 27.21 -22.14
C TYR A 340 -19.45 27.08 -21.56
N GLU A 341 -20.14 26.00 -21.89
CA GLU A 341 -21.45 25.65 -21.35
C GLU A 341 -21.33 24.37 -20.48
N MET A 342 -22.05 24.38 -19.36
CA MET A 342 -22.07 23.23 -18.45
C MET A 342 -22.98 22.13 -18.99
N ASP A 343 -22.49 20.89 -18.95
CA ASP A 343 -23.30 19.71 -19.19
C ASP A 343 -24.05 19.35 -17.90
N GLU A 344 -25.33 19.76 -17.84
CA GLU A 344 -26.18 19.49 -16.67
C GLU A 344 -26.49 17.99 -16.50
N GLU A 345 -26.42 17.17 -17.58
CA GLU A 345 -26.64 15.73 -17.49
C GLU A 345 -25.45 15.01 -16.89
N ALA A 346 -24.25 15.51 -17.09
CA ALA A 346 -23.01 14.98 -16.52
C ALA A 346 -22.64 15.57 -15.16
N LEU A 347 -23.40 16.59 -14.69
CA LEU A 347 -23.16 17.18 -13.36
C LEU A 347 -23.37 16.15 -12.25
N GLU A 348 -22.35 15.98 -11.42
CA GLU A 348 -22.38 15.14 -10.23
C GLU A 348 -22.20 16.01 -8.96
N ASP A 349 -23.19 15.98 -8.09
CA ASP A 349 -23.12 16.53 -6.73
C ASP A 349 -23.77 15.50 -5.79
N ASN A 350 -22.91 14.75 -5.10
CA ASN A 350 -23.36 13.65 -4.26
C ASN A 350 -22.71 13.65 -2.89
N THR A 351 -23.40 13.03 -1.95
CA THR A 351 -22.91 12.78 -0.59
C THR A 351 -23.09 11.32 -0.24
N GLN A 352 -21.99 10.66 0.14
CA GLN A 352 -22.00 9.31 0.69
C GLN A 352 -21.76 9.38 2.20
N LYS A 353 -22.66 8.78 3.00
CA LYS A 353 -22.54 8.69 4.45
C LYS A 353 -22.38 7.25 4.86
N GLU A 354 -21.39 6.98 5.71
CA GLU A 354 -21.07 5.63 6.19
C GLU A 354 -21.14 5.55 7.71
N TYR A 355 -21.66 4.44 8.19
CA TYR A 355 -21.73 4.09 9.61
C TYR A 355 -21.13 2.70 9.79
N ILE A 356 -20.19 2.57 10.71
CA ILE A 356 -19.57 1.31 11.07
C ILE A 356 -19.69 1.09 12.59
N ALA A 357 -19.98 -0.14 12.97
CA ALA A 357 -19.98 -0.56 14.37
C ALA A 357 -19.45 -1.99 14.47
N ASP A 358 -18.39 -2.16 15.26
CA ASP A 358 -17.72 -3.44 15.46
C ASP A 358 -17.74 -3.83 16.92
N ILE A 359 -17.92 -5.12 17.16
CA ILE A 359 -17.66 -5.76 18.47
C ILE A 359 -16.73 -6.95 18.24
N PHE A 360 -15.75 -7.13 19.10
CA PHE A 360 -14.86 -8.28 19.00
C PHE A 360 -14.54 -8.90 20.35
N ALA A 361 -14.22 -10.19 20.32
CA ALA A 361 -13.63 -10.92 21.43
C ALA A 361 -12.58 -11.90 20.89
N GLU A 362 -11.46 -12.02 21.59
CA GLU A 362 -10.34 -12.89 21.26
C GLU A 362 -9.85 -13.58 22.54
N VAL A 363 -9.74 -14.89 22.49
CA VAL A 363 -9.25 -15.72 23.60
C VAL A 363 -7.95 -16.37 23.19
N SER A 364 -6.95 -16.31 24.04
CA SER A 364 -5.64 -16.94 23.85
C SER A 364 -5.27 -17.84 25.01
N LYS A 365 -4.56 -18.94 24.73
CA LYS A 365 -4.07 -19.89 25.73
C LYS A 365 -2.79 -20.55 25.27
N SER A 366 -1.80 -20.61 26.16
CA SER A 366 -0.64 -21.48 26.01
C SER A 366 -0.80 -22.75 26.84
N PHE A 367 -0.68 -23.90 26.19
CA PHE A 367 -0.76 -25.22 26.81
C PHE A 367 0.65 -25.78 26.96
N GLY A 368 1.24 -25.51 28.13
CA GLY A 368 2.65 -25.75 28.37
C GLY A 368 3.54 -24.88 27.50
N GLU A 369 4.74 -25.37 27.17
CA GLU A 369 5.76 -24.65 26.39
C GLU A 369 5.66 -24.93 24.86
N ARG A 370 4.78 -25.85 24.44
CA ARG A 370 4.79 -26.38 23.07
C ARG A 370 3.62 -25.96 22.22
N PHE A 371 2.46 -25.77 22.79
CA PHE A 371 1.24 -25.47 22.03
C PHE A 371 0.62 -24.16 22.49
N SER A 372 0.28 -23.29 21.56
CA SER A 372 -0.53 -22.11 21.83
C SER A 372 -1.65 -21.98 20.79
N ALA A 373 -2.80 -21.48 21.26
CA ALA A 373 -3.98 -21.24 20.45
C ALA A 373 -4.54 -19.86 20.75
N THR A 374 -4.95 -19.15 19.70
CA THR A 374 -5.70 -17.90 19.77
C THR A 374 -6.91 -18.04 18.86
N VAL A 375 -8.09 -17.74 19.37
CA VAL A 375 -9.34 -17.75 18.61
C VAL A 375 -10.05 -16.43 18.84
N GLY A 376 -10.43 -15.76 17.78
CA GLY A 376 -11.11 -14.47 17.79
C GLY A 376 -12.37 -14.49 16.94
N LEU A 377 -13.30 -13.63 17.28
CA LEU A 377 -14.49 -13.33 16.50
C LEU A 377 -14.75 -11.84 16.54
N LYS A 378 -14.85 -11.21 15.36
CA LYS A 378 -15.33 -9.83 15.19
C LYS A 378 -16.69 -9.87 14.49
N GLY A 379 -17.67 -9.14 15.03
CA GLY A 379 -18.93 -8.81 14.37
C GLY A 379 -18.87 -7.36 13.91
N GLU A 380 -19.19 -7.11 12.64
CA GLU A 380 -19.21 -5.79 12.04
C GLU A 380 -20.58 -5.51 11.45
N TYR A 381 -21.12 -4.33 11.72
CA TYR A 381 -22.24 -3.76 10.99
C TYR A 381 -21.76 -2.56 10.18
N PHE A 382 -22.08 -2.56 8.90
CA PHE A 382 -21.71 -1.48 7.98
C PHE A 382 -22.91 -1.02 7.17
N LYS A 383 -23.13 0.31 7.15
CA LYS A 383 -24.18 0.95 6.38
C LYS A 383 -23.60 2.10 5.56
N SER A 384 -23.94 2.20 4.29
CA SER A 384 -23.55 3.29 3.39
C SER A 384 -24.76 3.80 2.61
N ASP A 385 -25.09 5.07 2.81
CA ASP A 385 -26.17 5.78 2.14
C ASP A 385 -25.55 6.77 1.13
N TYR A 386 -26.01 6.72 -0.13
CA TYR A 386 -25.66 7.64 -1.20
C TYR A 386 -26.83 8.56 -1.49
N THR A 387 -26.58 9.85 -1.62
CA THR A 387 -27.57 10.88 -1.91
C THR A 387 -27.02 11.82 -2.97
N SER A 388 -27.76 12.01 -4.06
CA SER A 388 -27.50 13.03 -5.08
C SER A 388 -28.79 13.81 -5.39
N SER A 389 -28.72 14.82 -6.26
CA SER A 389 -29.88 15.54 -6.75
C SER A 389 -30.85 14.65 -7.55
N ARG A 390 -30.36 13.53 -8.12
CA ARG A 390 -31.12 12.64 -8.99
C ARG A 390 -31.60 11.39 -8.27
N GLU A 391 -30.84 10.90 -7.28
CA GLU A 391 -31.04 9.58 -6.71
C GLU A 391 -30.65 9.52 -5.24
N ASN A 392 -31.43 8.76 -4.48
CA ASN A 392 -31.12 8.37 -3.11
C ASN A 392 -31.12 6.85 -3.03
N MET A 393 -30.02 6.25 -2.69
CA MET A 393 -29.90 4.79 -2.56
C MET A 393 -29.11 4.40 -1.32
N ASN A 394 -29.42 3.22 -0.83
CA ASN A 394 -28.57 2.54 0.15
C ASN A 394 -27.60 1.63 -0.62
N LEU A 395 -26.32 1.97 -0.63
CA LEU A 395 -25.30 1.18 -1.33
C LEU A 395 -25.09 -0.16 -0.64
N TRP A 396 -24.92 -0.11 0.70
CA TRP A 396 -24.69 -1.31 1.50
C TRP A 396 -25.37 -1.15 2.86
N ASN A 397 -25.95 -2.24 3.37
CA ASN A 397 -26.54 -2.31 4.71
C ASN A 397 -26.45 -3.76 5.17
N GLU A 398 -25.37 -4.11 5.88
CA GLU A 398 -25.04 -5.50 6.11
C GLU A 398 -24.30 -5.72 7.43
N GLY A 399 -24.52 -6.91 8.00
CA GLY A 399 -23.75 -7.42 9.12
C GLY A 399 -22.87 -8.58 8.67
N ALA A 400 -21.66 -8.66 9.20
CA ALA A 400 -20.72 -9.73 8.89
C ALA A 400 -19.97 -10.22 10.14
N LEU A 401 -19.60 -11.51 10.15
CA LEU A 401 -18.79 -12.12 11.20
C LEU A 401 -17.43 -12.51 10.60
N PHE A 402 -16.36 -12.19 11.31
CA PHE A 402 -14.98 -12.43 10.93
C PHE A 402 -14.29 -13.30 11.98
N PRO A 403 -14.34 -14.64 11.84
CA PRO A 403 -13.58 -15.53 12.70
C PRO A 403 -12.08 -15.47 12.37
N THR A 404 -11.25 -15.60 13.40
CA THR A 404 -9.81 -15.71 13.31
C THR A 404 -9.31 -16.88 14.16
N VAL A 405 -8.35 -17.64 13.66
CA VAL A 405 -7.71 -18.74 14.37
C VAL A 405 -6.20 -18.67 14.14
N SER A 406 -5.42 -18.75 15.20
CA SER A 406 -3.96 -18.90 15.13
C SER A 406 -3.56 -20.04 16.07
N LEU A 407 -2.94 -21.08 15.51
CA LEU A 407 -2.44 -22.22 16.21
C LEU A 407 -0.94 -22.33 16.00
N SER A 408 -0.20 -22.65 17.05
CA SER A 408 1.23 -22.84 16.90
C SER A 408 1.72 -24.03 17.73
N TYR A 409 2.62 -24.83 17.16
CA TYR A 409 3.18 -26.00 17.81
C TYR A 409 4.70 -26.04 17.65
N THR A 410 5.40 -26.11 18.78
CA THR A 410 6.84 -26.23 18.87
C THR A 410 7.21 -27.71 19.12
N PHE A 411 7.54 -28.44 18.07
CA PHE A 411 8.01 -29.85 18.17
C PHE A 411 9.33 -29.91 18.95
N SER A 412 10.21 -28.95 18.68
CA SER A 412 11.49 -28.72 19.36
C SER A 412 11.94 -27.28 19.11
N PRO A 413 12.99 -26.77 19.79
CA PRO A 413 13.53 -25.45 19.51
C PRO A 413 13.99 -25.21 18.07
N ARG A 414 14.11 -26.30 17.29
CA ARG A 414 14.50 -26.25 15.86
C ARG A 414 13.35 -26.40 14.90
N HIS A 415 12.16 -26.81 15.35
CA HIS A 415 11.02 -27.16 14.50
C HIS A 415 9.75 -26.54 15.06
N ILE A 416 9.23 -25.53 14.39
CA ILE A 416 8.01 -24.82 14.78
C ILE A 416 7.06 -24.87 13.59
N LEU A 417 5.78 -25.12 13.86
CA LEU A 417 4.68 -25.07 12.91
C LEU A 417 3.64 -24.07 13.41
N GLN A 418 3.22 -23.18 12.55
CA GLN A 418 2.14 -22.22 12.80
C GLN A 418 1.08 -22.39 11.71
N PHE A 419 -0.17 -22.26 12.09
CA PHE A 419 -1.33 -22.30 11.22
C PHE A 419 -2.26 -21.15 11.56
N ASP A 420 -2.62 -20.34 10.56
CA ASP A 420 -3.45 -19.16 10.70
C ASP A 420 -4.61 -19.20 9.70
N ILE A 421 -5.79 -18.82 10.16
CA ILE A 421 -6.98 -18.58 9.33
C ILE A 421 -7.53 -17.22 9.70
N SER A 422 -7.87 -16.42 8.69
CA SER A 422 -8.54 -15.13 8.88
C SER A 422 -9.53 -14.85 7.75
N SER A 423 -10.39 -13.89 7.98
CA SER A 423 -11.21 -13.32 6.91
C SER A 423 -11.40 -11.83 7.12
N ASP A 424 -11.59 -11.12 6.02
CA ASP A 424 -11.76 -9.68 6.04
C ASP A 424 -12.65 -9.21 4.89
N LYS A 425 -13.18 -7.96 4.96
CA LYS A 425 -14.02 -7.37 3.95
C LYS A 425 -13.46 -6.04 3.47
N THR A 426 -13.45 -5.82 2.16
CA THR A 426 -12.97 -4.59 1.53
C THR A 426 -14.13 -3.89 0.84
N TYR A 427 -14.38 -2.65 1.23
CA TYR A 427 -15.37 -1.78 0.62
C TYR A 427 -14.72 -0.93 -0.47
N PRO A 428 -15.41 -0.68 -1.61
CA PRO A 428 -14.91 0.20 -2.66
C PRO A 428 -14.63 1.61 -2.16
N GLY A 429 -13.62 2.28 -2.74
CA GLY A 429 -13.36 3.70 -2.49
C GLY A 429 -14.48 4.61 -2.99
N TYR A 430 -14.61 5.81 -2.44
CA TYR A 430 -15.69 6.74 -2.78
C TYR A 430 -15.75 7.08 -4.27
N TRP A 431 -14.60 7.30 -4.92
CA TRP A 431 -14.55 7.59 -6.34
C TRP A 431 -14.87 6.37 -7.23
N GLN A 432 -14.61 5.14 -6.75
CA GLN A 432 -14.86 3.92 -7.50
C GLN A 432 -16.36 3.64 -7.70
N VAL A 433 -17.19 4.12 -6.78
CA VAL A 433 -18.65 4.02 -6.86
C VAL A 433 -19.33 5.29 -7.37
N SER A 434 -18.57 6.34 -7.67
CA SER A 434 -19.09 7.54 -8.32
C SER A 434 -19.37 7.25 -9.79
N PRO A 435 -20.47 7.70 -10.39
CA PRO A 435 -20.76 7.53 -11.81
C PRO A 435 -19.89 8.41 -12.73
N GLN A 436 -18.94 9.15 -12.18
CA GLN A 436 -18.05 10.07 -12.91
C GLN A 436 -17.26 9.35 -14.00
N VAL A 437 -17.18 9.98 -15.19
CA VAL A 437 -16.33 9.57 -16.31
C VAL A 437 -15.23 10.60 -16.54
N THR A 438 -13.97 10.18 -16.61
CA THR A 438 -12.82 11.07 -16.86
C THR A 438 -12.13 10.63 -18.15
N PRO A 439 -12.08 11.47 -19.21
CA PRO A 439 -11.37 11.13 -20.43
C PRO A 439 -9.87 11.14 -20.20
N LEU A 440 -9.19 10.14 -20.73
CA LEU A 440 -7.72 10.05 -20.76
C LEU A 440 -7.16 10.57 -22.10
N ASN A 441 -7.90 10.36 -23.17
CA ASN A 441 -7.62 10.77 -24.55
C ASN A 441 -8.86 10.47 -25.41
N SER A 442 -8.77 10.62 -26.75
CA SER A 442 -9.87 10.38 -27.69
C SER A 442 -10.43 8.94 -27.70
N TYR A 443 -9.63 7.94 -27.25
CA TYR A 443 -10.01 6.53 -27.27
C TYR A 443 -10.24 5.91 -25.90
N SER A 444 -9.68 6.50 -24.84
CA SER A 444 -9.65 5.90 -23.49
C SER A 444 -10.25 6.81 -22.44
N GLU A 445 -11.05 6.24 -21.55
CA GLU A 445 -11.65 6.94 -20.41
C GLU A 445 -11.66 6.06 -19.15
N VAL A 446 -11.74 6.68 -17.99
CA VAL A 446 -11.92 6.03 -16.69
C VAL A 446 -13.31 6.33 -16.17
N ALA A 447 -14.05 5.30 -15.75
CA ALA A 447 -15.37 5.44 -15.16
C ALA A 447 -15.45 4.79 -13.78
N GLY A 448 -16.23 5.36 -12.88
CA GLY A 448 -16.63 4.67 -11.66
C GLY A 448 -17.78 3.70 -11.91
N ASN A 449 -18.10 2.88 -10.89
CA ASN A 449 -19.14 1.86 -10.96
C ASN A 449 -20.03 1.87 -9.71
N PRO A 450 -21.20 2.53 -9.74
CA PRO A 450 -22.12 2.55 -8.61
C PRO A 450 -22.64 1.18 -8.16
N LEU A 451 -22.57 0.18 -9.03
CA LEU A 451 -23.02 -1.18 -8.77
C LEU A 451 -21.92 -2.08 -8.15
N LEU A 452 -20.76 -1.52 -7.90
CA LEU A 452 -19.62 -2.26 -7.36
C LEU A 452 -19.93 -2.80 -5.97
N LYS A 453 -19.72 -4.12 -5.79
CA LYS A 453 -19.95 -4.81 -4.54
C LYS A 453 -18.65 -4.89 -3.72
N PRO A 454 -18.70 -4.76 -2.38
CA PRO A 454 -17.57 -5.09 -1.54
C PRO A 454 -17.25 -6.59 -1.62
N TYR A 455 -15.98 -6.94 -1.55
CA TYR A 455 -15.54 -8.34 -1.54
C TYR A 455 -15.06 -8.78 -0.15
N ARG A 456 -15.11 -10.08 0.10
CA ARG A 456 -14.59 -10.71 1.29
C ARG A 456 -13.43 -11.64 0.93
N THR A 457 -12.31 -11.49 1.64
CA THR A 457 -11.15 -12.36 1.49
C THR A 457 -11.11 -13.38 2.64
N TYR A 458 -10.86 -14.64 2.31
CA TYR A 458 -10.59 -15.73 3.24
C TYR A 458 -9.15 -16.16 3.04
N GLU A 459 -8.36 -16.08 4.09
CA GLU A 459 -6.94 -16.41 4.07
C GLU A 459 -6.65 -17.59 4.98
N GLY A 460 -5.82 -18.52 4.49
CA GLY A 460 -5.28 -19.63 5.26
C GLY A 460 -3.80 -19.78 4.98
N GLN A 461 -3.00 -19.93 6.03
CA GLN A 461 -1.56 -20.14 5.87
C GLN A 461 -1.00 -21.12 6.88
N MET A 462 0.02 -21.83 6.45
CA MET A 462 0.80 -22.75 7.26
C MET A 462 2.29 -22.41 7.12
N VAL A 463 2.92 -22.09 8.23
CA VAL A 463 4.32 -21.66 8.29
C VAL A 463 5.12 -22.70 9.06
N TYR A 464 6.04 -23.36 8.40
CA TYR A 464 7.01 -24.26 9.04
C TYR A 464 8.37 -23.57 9.13
N ILE A 465 8.93 -23.50 10.35
CA ILE A 465 10.20 -22.83 10.63
C ILE A 465 11.21 -23.88 11.11
N PHE A 466 12.33 -23.97 10.37
CA PHE A 466 13.44 -24.87 10.69
C PHE A 466 14.65 -24.09 11.21
N ARG A 467 15.21 -24.55 12.35
CA ARG A 467 16.38 -23.94 13.02
C ARG A 467 16.22 -22.43 13.26
N GLN A 468 14.99 -21.94 13.48
CA GLN A 468 14.65 -20.53 13.68
C GLN A 468 15.15 -19.61 12.54
N LYS A 469 15.36 -20.13 11.35
CA LYS A 469 16.06 -19.45 10.25
C LYS A 469 15.42 -19.73 8.89
N TYR A 470 15.16 -20.99 8.55
CA TYR A 470 14.59 -21.39 7.26
C TYR A 470 13.07 -21.48 7.39
N MET A 471 12.34 -21.00 6.40
CA MET A 471 10.88 -21.04 6.42
C MET A 471 10.35 -21.68 5.16
N LEU A 472 9.30 -22.50 5.33
CA LEU A 472 8.42 -22.96 4.27
C LEU A 472 7.02 -22.43 4.61
N VAL A 473 6.42 -21.70 3.67
CA VAL A 473 5.09 -21.12 3.81
C VAL A 473 4.19 -21.72 2.74
N ALA A 474 3.07 -22.32 3.15
CA ALA A 474 1.98 -22.67 2.26
C ALA A 474 0.82 -21.68 2.52
N PHE A 475 0.18 -21.20 1.47
CA PHE A 475 -0.89 -20.21 1.59
C PHE A 475 -2.01 -20.47 0.59
N CYS A 476 -3.21 -20.03 0.99
CA CYS A 476 -4.40 -20.05 0.17
C CYS A 476 -5.22 -18.79 0.46
N GLU A 477 -5.59 -18.07 -0.58
CA GLU A 477 -6.45 -16.89 -0.51
C GLU A 477 -7.61 -17.08 -1.47
N TYR A 478 -8.85 -16.98 -0.96
CA TYR A 478 -10.07 -17.06 -1.73
C TYR A 478 -10.88 -15.77 -1.55
N THR A 479 -11.17 -15.08 -2.66
CA THR A 479 -11.84 -13.78 -2.67
C THR A 479 -13.02 -13.82 -3.64
N PRO A 480 -14.23 -14.18 -3.19
CA PRO A 480 -15.46 -14.01 -3.96
C PRO A 480 -15.79 -12.52 -4.16
N ASP A 481 -16.50 -12.20 -5.23
CA ASP A 481 -16.84 -10.84 -5.64
C ASP A 481 -15.62 -9.90 -5.77
N TYR A 482 -14.40 -10.44 -5.95
CA TYR A 482 -13.18 -9.63 -6.13
C TYR A 482 -13.40 -8.57 -7.21
N PHE A 483 -13.00 -7.32 -6.95
CA PHE A 483 -13.09 -6.27 -7.96
C PHE A 483 -11.71 -5.72 -8.33
N ALA A 484 -11.56 -5.44 -9.62
CA ALA A 484 -10.36 -4.81 -10.17
C ALA A 484 -10.76 -3.78 -11.21
N GLN A 485 -9.87 -2.82 -11.50
CA GLN A 485 -10.04 -1.91 -12.62
C GLN A 485 -9.68 -2.65 -13.91
N LEU A 486 -10.68 -2.92 -14.73
CA LEU A 486 -10.56 -3.68 -15.96
C LEU A 486 -10.91 -2.80 -17.14
N PRO A 487 -10.14 -2.84 -18.25
CA PRO A 487 -10.52 -2.20 -19.50
C PRO A 487 -11.49 -3.10 -20.29
N TYR A 488 -12.46 -2.49 -20.90
CA TYR A 488 -13.28 -3.13 -21.93
C TYR A 488 -13.49 -2.17 -23.10
N GLN A 489 -13.57 -2.73 -24.30
CA GLN A 489 -13.90 -2.00 -25.51
C GLN A 489 -15.44 -1.90 -25.61
N SER A 490 -15.96 -0.68 -25.78
CA SER A 490 -17.39 -0.44 -25.92
C SER A 490 -17.96 -1.14 -27.17
N ASP A 491 -19.16 -1.70 -27.08
CA ASP A 491 -19.82 -2.32 -28.23
C ASP A 491 -20.47 -1.28 -29.16
N THR A 492 -20.61 -0.03 -28.73
CA THR A 492 -21.32 1.03 -29.44
C THR A 492 -20.43 2.14 -29.98
N GLU A 493 -19.29 2.38 -29.35
CA GLU A 493 -18.38 3.48 -29.66
C GLU A 493 -16.93 3.00 -29.74
N LEU A 494 -16.08 3.71 -30.49
CA LEU A 494 -14.65 3.46 -30.54
C LEU A 494 -13.98 4.03 -29.27
N LYS A 495 -14.25 3.40 -28.13
CA LYS A 495 -13.69 3.74 -26.82
C LYS A 495 -13.34 2.52 -26.00
N THR A 496 -12.24 2.64 -25.24
CA THR A 496 -11.90 1.71 -24.18
C THR A 496 -12.19 2.36 -22.84
N VAL A 497 -13.01 1.70 -22.03
CA VAL A 497 -13.42 2.18 -20.70
C VAL A 497 -12.68 1.39 -19.65
N PHE A 498 -11.94 2.07 -18.78
CA PHE A 498 -11.32 1.50 -17.58
C PHE A 498 -12.28 1.68 -16.41
N ARG A 499 -12.89 0.59 -15.94
CA ARG A 499 -13.88 0.62 -14.87
C ARG A 499 -13.60 -0.48 -13.85
N PHE A 500 -13.93 -0.21 -12.58
CA PHE A 500 -13.92 -1.27 -11.57
C PHE A 500 -15.09 -2.21 -11.76
N GLU A 501 -14.80 -3.49 -11.89
CA GLU A 501 -15.77 -4.55 -12.10
C GLU A 501 -15.56 -5.68 -11.09
N ASN A 502 -16.65 -6.25 -10.60
CA ASN A 502 -16.56 -7.46 -9.81
C ASN A 502 -16.35 -8.68 -10.71
N MET A 503 -15.50 -9.59 -10.25
CA MET A 503 -15.36 -10.96 -10.79
C MET A 503 -16.10 -11.92 -9.86
N ASP A 504 -16.45 -13.13 -10.36
CA ASP A 504 -17.07 -14.15 -9.51
C ASP A 504 -16.15 -14.51 -8.35
N TYR A 505 -14.87 -14.75 -8.63
CA TYR A 505 -13.84 -14.92 -7.60
C TYR A 505 -12.42 -14.79 -8.15
N SER A 506 -11.50 -14.55 -7.20
CA SER A 506 -10.06 -14.80 -7.33
C SER A 506 -9.64 -15.85 -6.30
N LEU A 507 -8.84 -16.84 -6.72
CA LEU A 507 -8.26 -17.87 -5.86
C LEU A 507 -6.75 -17.95 -6.10
N GLU A 508 -5.99 -17.71 -5.06
CA GLU A 508 -4.54 -17.85 -5.07
C GLU A 508 -4.08 -18.94 -4.10
N THR A 509 -3.26 -19.88 -4.56
CA THR A 509 -2.67 -20.94 -3.74
C THR A 509 -1.20 -21.11 -4.08
N GLY A 510 -0.35 -21.26 -3.07
CA GLY A 510 1.07 -21.35 -3.37
C GLY A 510 1.95 -21.79 -2.21
N LEU A 511 3.23 -21.86 -2.54
CA LEU A 511 4.32 -22.20 -1.62
C LEU A 511 5.42 -21.14 -1.73
N ALA A 512 6.05 -20.84 -0.60
CA ALA A 512 7.26 -20.03 -0.59
C ALA A 512 8.32 -20.64 0.32
N VAL A 513 9.60 -20.48 -0.07
CA VAL A 513 10.77 -20.94 0.70
C VAL A 513 11.70 -19.76 0.92
N ILE A 514 12.14 -19.57 2.16
CA ILE A 514 13.04 -18.49 2.55
C ILE A 514 14.31 -19.10 3.15
N ILE A 515 15.46 -18.77 2.54
CA ILE A 515 16.77 -19.33 2.85
C ILE A 515 17.76 -18.20 3.10
N PRO A 516 17.93 -17.72 4.35
CA PRO A 516 19.02 -16.82 4.69
C PRO A 516 20.32 -17.59 4.92
N PHE A 517 21.45 -17.05 4.46
CA PHE A 517 22.77 -17.59 4.72
C PHE A 517 23.84 -16.49 4.84
N ASN A 518 24.94 -16.80 5.49
CA ASN A 518 26.06 -15.89 5.68
C ASN A 518 27.36 -16.59 5.26
N VAL A 519 28.27 -15.86 4.61
CA VAL A 519 29.63 -16.30 4.33
C VAL A 519 30.58 -15.44 5.16
N GLY A 520 31.00 -15.97 6.28
CA GLY A 520 31.77 -15.20 7.27
C GLY A 520 31.03 -13.96 7.74
N ARG A 521 31.78 -12.86 7.98
CA ARG A 521 31.24 -11.52 8.26
C ARG A 521 31.11 -10.66 7.00
N PHE A 522 31.69 -11.12 5.90
CA PHE A 522 31.78 -10.37 4.65
C PHE A 522 30.46 -10.34 3.88
N TRP A 523 29.74 -11.46 3.78
CA TRP A 523 28.56 -11.56 2.93
C TRP A 523 27.37 -12.16 3.69
N ASN A 524 26.29 -11.38 3.74
CA ASN A 524 24.96 -11.79 4.22
C ASN A 524 24.01 -11.85 3.04
N SER A 525 23.30 -12.95 2.87
CA SER A 525 22.39 -13.16 1.77
C SER A 525 21.09 -13.84 2.20
N ARG A 526 20.03 -13.55 1.47
CA ARG A 526 18.74 -14.23 1.61
C ARG A 526 18.14 -14.50 0.24
N ILE A 527 17.72 -15.73 0.03
CA ILE A 527 16.98 -16.17 -1.15
C ILE A 527 15.54 -16.40 -0.72
N THR A 528 14.60 -15.86 -1.49
CA THR A 528 13.16 -16.12 -1.38
C THR A 528 12.67 -16.65 -2.72
N LEU A 529 12.09 -17.84 -2.70
CA LEU A 529 11.43 -18.45 -3.85
C LEU A 529 9.94 -18.57 -3.54
N ARG A 530 9.07 -18.09 -4.42
CA ARG A 530 7.62 -18.24 -4.32
C ARG A 530 7.08 -18.80 -5.65
N GLY A 531 6.24 -19.81 -5.56
CA GLY A 531 5.47 -20.33 -6.69
C GLY A 531 4.00 -20.37 -6.31
N TRP A 532 3.13 -19.88 -7.19
CA TRP A 532 1.69 -19.89 -6.90
C TRP A 532 0.86 -20.10 -8.14
N ARG A 533 -0.31 -20.68 -7.93
CA ARG A 533 -1.38 -20.82 -8.89
C ARG A 533 -2.40 -19.74 -8.58
N MET A 534 -2.78 -18.98 -9.59
CA MET A 534 -3.85 -17.99 -9.56
C MET A 534 -4.97 -18.48 -10.48
N GLN A 535 -6.20 -18.45 -10.00
CA GLN A 535 -7.40 -18.76 -10.79
C GLN A 535 -8.40 -17.61 -10.60
N GLU A 536 -8.84 -17.02 -11.71
CA GLU A 536 -9.76 -15.90 -11.73
C GLU A 536 -10.89 -16.20 -12.70
N LYS A 537 -12.12 -16.01 -12.23
CA LYS A 537 -13.33 -16.34 -12.97
C LYS A 537 -14.26 -15.14 -13.06
N ASN A 538 -14.85 -14.95 -14.23
CA ASN A 538 -15.98 -14.07 -14.45
C ASN A 538 -16.88 -14.69 -15.55
N ASP A 539 -18.12 -15.02 -15.19
CA ASP A 539 -19.06 -15.66 -16.12
C ASP A 539 -19.65 -14.69 -17.14
N ASN A 540 -19.60 -13.38 -16.87
CA ASN A 540 -20.13 -12.37 -17.77
C ASN A 540 -19.41 -11.01 -17.64
N PHE A 541 -18.20 -10.91 -18.18
CA PHE A 541 -17.49 -9.64 -18.32
C PHE A 541 -17.80 -9.03 -19.69
N HIS A 542 -18.79 -8.12 -19.77
CA HIS A 542 -19.22 -7.49 -21.04
C HIS A 542 -19.44 -8.51 -22.19
N GLY A 543 -20.20 -9.59 -21.90
CA GLY A 543 -20.48 -10.65 -22.86
C GLY A 543 -19.37 -11.69 -23.03
N ILE A 544 -18.25 -11.57 -22.31
CA ILE A 544 -17.15 -12.52 -22.32
C ILE A 544 -17.19 -13.33 -21.03
N SER A 545 -17.12 -14.67 -21.12
CA SER A 545 -16.93 -15.55 -19.98
C SER A 545 -15.49 -16.04 -19.96
N TYR A 546 -14.84 -15.97 -18.79
CA TYR A 546 -13.53 -16.56 -18.59
C TYR A 546 -13.40 -17.26 -17.23
N ASN A 547 -12.64 -18.35 -17.22
CA ASN A 547 -12.16 -19.02 -16.02
C ASN A 547 -10.68 -19.31 -16.26
N ARG A 548 -9.83 -18.40 -15.77
CA ARG A 548 -8.44 -18.35 -16.17
C ARG A 548 -7.55 -18.81 -15.06
N GLU A 549 -6.64 -19.71 -15.40
CA GLU A 549 -5.62 -20.25 -14.50
C GLU A 549 -4.23 -19.85 -14.98
N ALA A 550 -3.39 -19.41 -14.06
CA ALA A 550 -2.00 -19.06 -14.32
C ALA A 550 -1.10 -19.57 -13.21
N TYR A 551 0.12 -19.97 -13.58
CA TYR A 551 1.18 -20.34 -12.64
C TYR A 551 2.25 -19.26 -12.70
N LEU A 552 2.56 -18.70 -11.56
CA LEU A 552 3.54 -17.63 -11.43
C LEU A 552 4.67 -18.07 -10.49
N GLY A 553 5.84 -17.52 -10.72
CA GLY A 553 7.02 -17.74 -9.89
C GLY A 553 7.73 -16.43 -9.62
N LEU A 554 8.25 -16.29 -8.40
CA LEU A 554 9.12 -15.19 -8.00
C LEU A 554 10.39 -15.77 -7.37
N ALA A 555 11.54 -15.28 -7.85
CA ALA A 555 12.83 -15.49 -7.21
C ALA A 555 13.38 -14.11 -6.80
N HIS A 556 13.67 -13.93 -5.52
CA HIS A 556 14.26 -12.72 -4.97
C HIS A 556 15.54 -13.08 -4.20
N MET A 557 16.62 -12.32 -4.43
CA MET A 557 17.88 -12.47 -3.72
C MET A 557 18.36 -11.11 -3.24
N SER A 558 18.51 -10.97 -1.93
CA SER A 558 19.06 -9.75 -1.30
C SER A 558 20.44 -10.05 -0.73
N ASN A 559 21.42 -9.20 -1.04
CA ASN A 559 22.81 -9.37 -0.65
C ASN A 559 23.35 -8.11 0.00
N THR A 560 24.04 -8.29 1.13
CA THR A 560 24.82 -7.23 1.78
C THR A 560 26.26 -7.68 1.93
N PHE A 561 27.18 -6.90 1.40
CA PHE A 561 28.63 -7.11 1.51
C PHE A 561 29.24 -6.07 2.44
N ASN A 562 29.88 -6.50 3.50
CA ASN A 562 30.65 -5.63 4.39
C ASN A 562 32.04 -5.48 3.81
N LEU A 563 32.30 -4.39 3.08
CA LEU A 563 33.54 -4.18 2.35
C LEU A 563 34.68 -3.79 3.29
N CYS A 564 34.37 -2.99 4.31
CA CYS A 564 35.36 -2.49 5.28
C CYS A 564 34.64 -2.06 6.56
N ASP A 565 35.27 -2.30 7.74
CA ASP A 565 34.76 -1.85 9.04
C ASP A 565 35.23 -0.41 9.38
N LYS A 566 36.40 -0.03 8.90
CA LYS A 566 36.98 1.33 9.06
C LYS A 566 37.69 1.77 7.78
N PRO A 567 37.05 2.61 6.94
CA PRO A 567 35.73 3.24 7.10
C PRO A 567 34.59 2.21 7.02
N ASN A 568 33.48 2.43 7.75
CA ASN A 568 32.30 1.54 7.68
C ASN A 568 31.65 1.68 6.30
N LEU A 569 31.98 0.73 5.41
CA LEU A 569 31.57 0.73 4.02
C LEU A 569 30.86 -0.58 3.69
N LYS A 570 29.63 -0.48 3.21
CA LYS A 570 28.79 -1.62 2.82
C LYS A 570 28.31 -1.46 1.38
N MET A 571 28.21 -2.59 0.70
CA MET A 571 27.58 -2.68 -0.64
C MET A 571 26.35 -3.59 -0.55
N THR A 572 25.25 -3.18 -1.20
CA THR A 572 24.05 -4.01 -1.38
C THR A 572 23.87 -4.35 -2.85
N ILE A 573 23.41 -5.55 -3.13
CA ILE A 573 22.97 -5.98 -4.47
C ILE A 573 21.70 -6.79 -4.26
N ASP A 574 20.58 -6.28 -4.78
CA ASP A 574 19.28 -6.89 -4.70
C ASP A 574 18.81 -7.25 -6.10
N GLY A 575 18.27 -8.45 -6.27
CA GLY A 575 17.75 -8.92 -7.56
C GLY A 575 16.45 -9.67 -7.39
N GLN A 576 15.49 -9.42 -8.29
CA GLN A 576 14.25 -10.19 -8.37
C GLN A 576 13.92 -10.56 -9.81
N TYR A 577 13.25 -11.68 -9.97
CA TYR A 577 12.70 -12.16 -11.22
C TYR A 577 11.27 -12.65 -10.99
N VAL A 578 10.33 -12.25 -11.84
CA VAL A 578 8.96 -12.75 -11.88
C VAL A 578 8.69 -13.37 -13.23
N THR A 579 8.17 -14.60 -13.23
CA THR A 579 7.83 -15.31 -14.46
C THR A 579 6.70 -14.61 -15.22
N PRO A 580 6.60 -14.80 -16.55
CA PRO A 580 5.41 -14.40 -17.28
C PRO A 580 4.17 -15.12 -16.73
N GLY A 581 3.01 -14.48 -16.83
CA GLY A 581 1.76 -15.04 -16.33
C GLY A 581 0.55 -14.22 -16.71
N ALA A 582 -0.57 -14.53 -16.08
CA ALA A 582 -1.83 -13.78 -16.24
C ALA A 582 -2.30 -13.24 -14.90
N ILE A 583 -2.91 -12.06 -14.90
CA ILE A 583 -3.51 -11.43 -13.73
C ILE A 583 -4.85 -10.78 -14.10
N GLN A 584 -5.72 -10.63 -13.08
CA GLN A 584 -7.04 -10.02 -13.21
C GLN A 584 -7.90 -10.65 -14.33
N GLY A 585 -7.67 -11.92 -14.61
CA GLY A 585 -8.40 -12.69 -15.60
C GLY A 585 -8.19 -12.30 -17.07
N ILE A 586 -7.76 -11.07 -17.36
CA ILE A 586 -7.69 -10.55 -18.73
C ILE A 586 -6.29 -10.19 -19.20
N TYR A 587 -5.35 -9.88 -18.28
CA TYR A 587 -4.02 -9.43 -18.66
C TYR A 587 -3.02 -10.59 -18.78
N ASP A 588 -2.31 -10.65 -19.91
CA ASP A 588 -1.10 -11.44 -20.09
C ASP A 588 0.11 -10.54 -19.87
N LEU A 589 0.93 -10.89 -18.90
CA LEU A 589 2.15 -10.18 -18.55
C LEU A 589 3.38 -10.91 -19.04
N GLY A 590 4.36 -10.17 -19.58
CA GLY A 590 5.71 -10.66 -19.80
C GLY A 590 6.47 -10.85 -18.49
N SER A 591 7.65 -11.48 -18.56
CA SER A 591 8.55 -11.55 -17.41
C SER A 591 9.03 -10.16 -16.98
N MET A 592 9.27 -10.03 -15.67
CA MET A 592 9.86 -8.83 -15.06
C MET A 592 11.12 -9.23 -14.32
N TYR A 593 12.14 -8.38 -14.36
CA TYR A 593 13.29 -8.53 -13.48
C TYR A 593 13.79 -7.15 -13.06
N GLU A 594 14.36 -7.09 -11.88
CA GLU A 594 14.92 -5.87 -11.31
C GLU A 594 16.27 -6.20 -10.67
N ILE A 595 17.25 -5.36 -10.91
CA ILE A 595 18.55 -5.41 -10.23
C ILE A 595 18.87 -4.00 -9.75
N SER A 596 19.08 -3.89 -8.43
CA SER A 596 19.47 -2.67 -7.74
C SER A 596 20.79 -2.87 -7.02
N ALA A 597 21.64 -1.84 -6.99
CA ALA A 597 22.91 -1.88 -6.28
C ALA A 597 23.16 -0.57 -5.53
N GLY A 598 23.72 -0.68 -4.33
CA GLY A 598 23.97 0.47 -3.47
C GLY A 598 25.34 0.40 -2.78
N LEU A 599 25.92 1.57 -2.49
CA LEU A 599 27.11 1.74 -1.68
C LEU A 599 26.81 2.71 -0.56
N LYS A 600 26.98 2.29 0.70
CA LYS A 600 26.74 3.09 1.90
C LYS A 600 28.04 3.27 2.66
N TRP A 601 28.41 4.50 2.88
CA TRP A 601 29.49 4.92 3.75
C TRP A 601 28.94 5.57 5.00
N THR A 602 29.29 5.03 6.19
CA THR A 602 28.87 5.57 7.49
C THR A 602 30.11 6.10 8.23
N PHE A 603 30.04 7.32 8.77
CA PHE A 603 31.16 8.05 9.34
C PHE A 603 30.71 8.92 10.55
N LEU A 604 31.63 9.68 11.18
CA LEU A 604 31.38 10.46 12.39
C LEU A 604 30.81 9.62 13.56
N ASN A 605 31.38 8.43 13.80
CA ASN A 605 30.89 7.48 14.82
C ASN A 605 29.40 7.13 14.60
N ASP A 606 29.06 6.73 13.37
CA ASP A 606 27.72 6.36 12.90
C ASP A 606 26.67 7.49 12.94
N ARG A 607 27.10 8.75 13.13
CA ARG A 607 26.20 9.91 13.12
C ARG A 607 25.89 10.43 11.73
N ALA A 608 26.72 10.15 10.74
CA ALA A 608 26.48 10.56 9.36
C ALA A 608 26.62 9.37 8.41
N SER A 609 25.81 9.37 7.36
CA SER A 609 25.92 8.40 6.27
C SER A 609 25.71 9.06 4.92
N LEU A 610 26.47 8.57 3.93
CA LEU A 610 26.31 8.88 2.52
C LEU A 610 26.01 7.58 1.80
N THR A 611 24.91 7.56 1.03
CA THR A 611 24.49 6.39 0.27
C THR A 611 24.34 6.77 -1.19
N LEU A 612 24.97 6.00 -2.09
CA LEU A 612 24.74 6.04 -3.52
C LEU A 612 24.05 4.75 -3.91
N LYS A 613 22.87 4.84 -4.56
CA LYS A 613 22.07 3.66 -4.96
C LYS A 613 21.60 3.83 -6.40
N GLY A 614 21.72 2.78 -7.19
CA GLY A 614 21.06 2.63 -8.48
C GLY A 614 19.91 1.65 -8.35
N ASP A 615 18.69 2.12 -8.58
CA ASP A 615 17.48 1.30 -8.58
C ASP A 615 17.11 0.92 -10.01
N ASP A 616 16.67 -0.32 -10.19
CA ASP A 616 16.31 -0.92 -11.47
C ASP A 616 17.28 -0.56 -12.61
N ILE A 617 18.55 -0.92 -12.43
CA ILE A 617 19.67 -0.51 -13.32
C ILE A 617 19.38 -0.83 -14.80
N PHE A 618 18.59 -1.87 -15.08
CA PHE A 618 18.27 -2.34 -16.43
C PHE A 618 16.94 -1.83 -16.97
N ALA A 619 16.16 -1.06 -16.19
CA ALA A 619 14.82 -0.58 -16.54
C ALA A 619 13.90 -1.72 -16.98
N SER A 620 13.70 -2.70 -16.12
CA SER A 620 13.01 -3.97 -16.42
C SER A 620 12.05 -4.44 -15.33
N SER A 621 11.79 -3.61 -14.33
CA SER A 621 10.85 -3.87 -13.22
C SER A 621 9.38 -3.88 -13.67
N ILE A 622 9.06 -3.25 -14.80
CA ILE A 622 7.72 -3.24 -15.40
C ILE A 622 7.68 -4.20 -16.61
N PRO A 623 6.59 -4.96 -16.81
CA PRO A 623 6.48 -5.82 -17.99
C PRO A 623 6.56 -4.98 -19.26
N ARG A 624 7.50 -5.29 -20.15
CA ARG A 624 7.66 -4.56 -21.41
C ARG A 624 6.45 -4.68 -22.32
N THR A 625 5.65 -5.71 -22.15
CA THR A 625 4.44 -5.93 -22.94
C THR A 625 3.36 -6.49 -22.05
N ILE A 626 2.20 -5.85 -22.09
CA ILE A 626 0.94 -6.29 -21.48
C ILE A 626 -0.02 -6.56 -22.64
N LYS A 627 -0.70 -7.70 -22.65
CA LYS A 627 -1.66 -8.06 -23.68
C LYS A 627 -3.00 -8.36 -23.07
N ILE A 628 -4.05 -8.05 -23.82
CA ILE A 628 -5.40 -8.53 -23.59
C ILE A 628 -5.80 -9.32 -24.85
N ASN A 629 -6.29 -10.52 -24.66
CA ASN A 629 -6.75 -11.38 -25.75
C ASN A 629 -7.88 -12.28 -25.24
N GLN A 630 -9.07 -11.70 -25.08
CA GLN A 630 -10.25 -12.37 -24.55
C GLN A 630 -11.46 -12.03 -25.41
N GLY A 631 -12.09 -13.04 -26.05
CA GLY A 631 -13.23 -12.84 -26.93
C GLY A 631 -12.92 -11.88 -28.07
N ASN A 632 -13.70 -10.79 -28.16
CA ASN A 632 -13.50 -9.71 -29.13
C ASN A 632 -12.55 -8.60 -28.62
N GLN A 633 -12.07 -8.70 -27.37
CA GLN A 633 -11.17 -7.74 -26.75
C GLN A 633 -9.72 -8.08 -27.09
N TRP A 634 -9.08 -7.25 -27.89
CA TRP A 634 -7.67 -7.43 -28.22
C TRP A 634 -6.91 -6.13 -28.12
N SER A 635 -5.88 -6.13 -27.28
CA SER A 635 -4.90 -5.04 -27.22
C SER A 635 -3.52 -5.50 -26.79
N ARG A 636 -2.52 -4.73 -27.17
CA ARG A 636 -1.13 -4.87 -26.78
C ARG A 636 -0.60 -3.52 -26.33
N MET A 637 -0.13 -3.45 -25.10
CA MET A 637 0.38 -2.23 -24.47
C MET A 637 1.87 -2.38 -24.14
N ARG A 638 2.63 -1.31 -24.33
CA ARG A 638 4.01 -1.18 -23.90
C ARG A 638 4.14 0.04 -23.02
N LYS A 639 4.48 -0.15 -21.74
CA LYS A 639 4.71 0.96 -20.81
C LYS A 639 6.05 1.65 -21.08
N LEU A 640 6.08 2.97 -20.93
CA LEU A 640 7.21 3.85 -21.18
C LEU A 640 7.54 4.70 -19.94
N ASN A 641 7.37 4.14 -18.76
CA ASN A 641 7.56 4.84 -17.49
C ASN A 641 9.05 5.01 -17.15
N ASP A 642 9.34 5.97 -16.29
CA ASP A 642 10.65 6.10 -15.66
C ASP A 642 10.84 4.95 -14.64
N GLU A 643 11.82 4.08 -14.89
CA GLU A 643 12.12 2.90 -14.06
C GLU A 643 13.48 3.07 -13.36
N ARG A 644 14.54 3.41 -14.11
CA ARG A 644 15.90 3.58 -13.56
C ARG A 644 16.01 4.85 -12.74
N CYS A 645 16.57 4.71 -11.54
CA CYS A 645 16.87 5.84 -10.67
C CYS A 645 18.29 5.76 -10.11
N LEU A 646 19.02 6.88 -10.15
CA LEU A 646 20.21 7.07 -9.33
C LEU A 646 19.84 7.94 -8.14
N LYS A 647 20.11 7.45 -6.93
CA LYS A 647 19.82 8.15 -5.69
C LYS A 647 21.11 8.42 -4.90
N LEU A 648 21.29 9.67 -4.47
CA LEU A 648 22.34 10.08 -3.56
C LEU A 648 21.68 10.62 -2.27
N SER A 649 21.93 9.96 -1.14
CA SER A 649 21.34 10.30 0.16
C SER A 649 22.40 10.70 1.15
N PHE A 650 22.18 11.80 1.86
CA PHE A 650 22.97 12.21 3.01
C PHE A 650 22.05 12.29 4.22
N VAL A 651 22.45 11.66 5.32
CA VAL A 651 21.73 11.66 6.59
C VAL A 651 22.67 12.03 7.72
N TRP A 652 22.24 12.93 8.60
CA TRP A 652 22.97 13.34 9.81
C TRP A 652 22.09 13.23 11.05
N LYS A 653 22.64 12.59 12.11
CA LYS A 653 21.98 12.32 13.40
C LYS A 653 22.70 13.08 14.52
N PHE A 654 21.94 13.65 15.43
CA PHE A 654 22.48 14.39 16.59
C PHE A 654 21.73 14.05 17.88
N GLY A 655 22.32 14.30 19.03
CA GLY A 655 21.73 14.06 20.36
C GLY A 655 21.51 12.58 20.69
N GLY A 656 22.15 11.63 19.95
CA GLY A 656 21.87 10.21 20.11
C GLY A 656 20.48 9.83 19.62
N TYR A 657 20.00 10.49 18.57
CA TYR A 657 18.65 10.41 18.02
C TYR A 657 18.10 8.98 17.95
N LYS A 658 16.94 8.83 18.52
CA LYS A 658 16.16 7.60 18.62
C LYS A 658 14.71 8.00 18.43
N GLU A 659 14.14 7.72 17.26
CA GLU A 659 12.81 8.19 16.90
C GLU A 659 11.69 7.56 17.74
N LYS A 660 10.59 8.32 17.89
CA LYS A 660 9.41 7.97 18.67
C LYS A 660 8.30 7.40 17.77
N GLU A 661 7.45 6.60 18.38
CA GLU A 661 6.37 5.85 17.78
C GLU A 661 5.13 6.68 17.45
N HIS A 662 4.37 6.24 16.43
CA HIS A 662 3.22 6.99 15.92
C HIS A 662 2.17 6.10 15.23
N ASP A 663 0.89 6.45 15.40
CA ASP A 663 -0.25 5.69 14.86
C ASP A 663 -0.55 5.94 13.37
N SER A 664 -0.98 4.93 12.61
CA SER A 664 -1.29 5.04 11.19
C SER A 664 -2.68 5.64 10.93
N ILE A 665 -2.80 6.46 9.88
CA ILE A 665 -4.07 6.97 9.38
C ILE A 665 -4.58 6.05 8.28
N ASP A 666 -5.81 5.57 8.39
CA ASP A 666 -6.46 4.83 7.32
C ASP A 666 -6.97 5.81 6.25
N THR A 667 -6.24 5.87 5.14
CA THR A 667 -6.58 6.66 3.95
C THR A 667 -6.99 5.78 2.77
N SER A 668 -7.21 4.48 2.98
CA SER A 668 -7.49 3.50 1.91
C SER A 668 -8.74 3.82 1.08
N ARG A 669 -9.68 4.61 1.64
CA ARG A 669 -10.93 5.04 1.00
C ARG A 669 -10.84 6.42 0.33
N PHE A 670 -9.71 7.13 0.38
CA PHE A 670 -9.53 8.51 -0.08
C PHE A 670 -8.74 8.57 -1.40
N GLY A 671 -9.08 9.61 -2.22
CA GLY A 671 -8.40 9.88 -3.48
C GLY A 671 -8.74 8.91 -4.61
N LYS A 672 -8.03 9.09 -5.72
CA LYS A 672 -8.04 8.24 -6.94
C LYS A 672 -6.83 7.33 -6.94
#